data_d34d54150524c00a4d2771b39cf4a6a6
#
_entry.id   d34d54150524c00a4d2771b39cf4a6a6
#
_cell.length_a   1.000
_cell.length_b   1.000
_cell.length_c   1.000
_cell.angle_alpha   90.00
_cell.angle_beta   90.00
_cell.angle_gamma   90.00
#
_symmetry.space_group_name_H-M   'P 1'
#
loop_
_entity.id
_entity.type
_entity.pdbx_description
1 polymer ?
#
loop_
_entity_poly.entity_id
_entity_poly.type
_entity_poly.pdbx_seq_one_letter_code
_entity_poly.pdbx_strand_id
1 'polypeptide(L)'
;MFQLNAPYRPTGDQPEAIRQLVDGIRSGAPAQTLLGVTGSGKTFTVANVISQINRPTLILSHNKTLAAQLYSEMRQFFPNNAVEYFVSYYDYYQPEAYIPTSDTYIEKDLSINEEIDRLRLSAISALLSGRRDVVVISSVSCLYGIGNPQDFSQSCISLVKGYTQDMAQLLTALVNSQYVRNDNELTRGKFRVKGDTVDVFLAYSDYILRIEFFGNEIDGLLTIDPVTNQVLEEFDSYNIYPATIFCMNPDKQAEAIRQIKLDLANQVQYFHDIGEPLYAKRIEERVKYDMEMIQELGYCSGIENYSRYFDGRKPGTPPYCLLDYFPKDLLVVIDESHVTVPQIHAMYGGDKARKDNLVQYGFRLPAARDNRPLTYEEFEGKTGQTIYVSATPAEYELKRSEGIFIDQLIRPTGLLDPEIEVRPCDYQVDNLMEEIRLRVAKEERVLVTTIAKRLTEELDEYLRRYGIRSAYIHSEVDTLERIQIMEDLRKGLYDVLVGVNLLREGLDLPEVSLVAILDADKEGFLRDYRSLTQTAGRAARHPNGKVILYGDKITPSMKKTIDETNRRRSKQIAYNTEHGITPTALNKAIESSPLIALMRKEQAEKAALEQKIHDSWKSAPWQQYNKKELEKASEKQRRAMLEAAKNLDFDTAARLRDEWLLMEDKLQAME
;
A
#
# COMPACT_ATOMS: atom_id res chain seq x y z
N MET A 1 -10.94 -8.01 -23.87
CA MET A 1 -10.41 -6.74 -24.39
C MET A 1 -10.83 -5.62 -23.47
N PHE A 2 -9.96 -4.64 -23.26
CA PHE A 2 -10.30 -3.46 -22.44
C PHE A 2 -11.38 -2.61 -23.13
N GLN A 3 -12.39 -2.22 -22.33
CA GLN A 3 -13.50 -1.36 -22.75
C GLN A 3 -13.43 -0.06 -21.98
N LEU A 4 -12.81 0.96 -22.58
CA LEU A 4 -12.71 2.28 -21.97
C LEU A 4 -14.07 2.96 -21.93
N ASN A 5 -14.53 3.32 -20.74
CA ASN A 5 -15.72 4.12 -20.49
C ASN A 5 -15.30 5.48 -19.93
N ALA A 6 -15.49 6.54 -20.68
CA ALA A 6 -15.20 7.89 -20.22
C ALA A 6 -16.22 8.89 -20.80
N PRO A 7 -16.70 9.85 -19.99
CA PRO A 7 -17.68 10.85 -20.43
C PRO A 7 -17.07 11.95 -21.32
N TYR A 8 -15.75 11.92 -21.54
CA TYR A 8 -14.99 12.93 -22.29
C TYR A 8 -14.00 12.27 -23.25
N ARG A 9 -13.55 13.05 -24.23
CA ARG A 9 -12.55 12.63 -25.23
C ARG A 9 -11.18 13.24 -24.92
N PRO A 10 -10.08 12.64 -25.41
CA PRO A 10 -8.75 13.25 -25.33
C PRO A 10 -8.69 14.64 -25.96
N THR A 11 -8.10 15.60 -25.25
CA THR A 11 -7.96 17.00 -25.68
C THR A 11 -6.56 17.54 -25.38
N GLY A 12 -6.24 18.69 -25.94
CA GLY A 12 -4.92 19.32 -25.75
C GLY A 12 -3.77 18.48 -26.30
N ASP A 13 -2.77 18.22 -25.47
CA ASP A 13 -1.62 17.38 -25.82
C ASP A 13 -1.96 15.86 -25.75
N GLN A 14 -3.09 15.47 -25.15
CA GLN A 14 -3.43 14.05 -24.89
C GLN A 14 -3.48 13.19 -26.17
N PRO A 15 -4.16 13.61 -27.28
CA PRO A 15 -4.22 12.78 -28.49
C PRO A 15 -2.85 12.43 -29.04
N GLU A 16 -1.96 13.39 -29.08
CA GLU A 16 -0.59 13.20 -29.57
C GLU A 16 0.24 12.37 -28.59
N ALA A 17 0.14 12.61 -27.30
CA ALA A 17 0.81 11.80 -26.27
C ALA A 17 0.37 10.33 -26.32
N ILE A 18 -0.94 10.06 -26.46
CA ILE A 18 -1.48 8.70 -26.62
C ILE A 18 -0.89 8.05 -27.87
N ARG A 19 -0.92 8.74 -29.01
CA ARG A 19 -0.38 8.23 -30.26
C ARG A 19 1.09 7.86 -30.14
N GLN A 20 1.93 8.77 -29.62
CA GLN A 20 3.37 8.52 -29.47
C GLN A 20 3.65 7.34 -28.52
N LEU A 21 2.95 7.25 -27.38
CA LEU A 21 3.11 6.13 -26.44
C LEU A 21 2.73 4.81 -27.09
N VAL A 22 1.60 4.76 -27.79
CA VAL A 22 1.11 3.54 -28.46
C VAL A 22 2.06 3.12 -29.58
N ASP A 23 2.51 4.07 -30.42
CA ASP A 23 3.47 3.81 -31.52
C ASP A 23 4.81 3.31 -30.96
N GLY A 24 5.31 3.92 -29.88
CA GLY A 24 6.53 3.48 -29.21
C GLY A 24 6.40 2.05 -28.64
N ILE A 25 5.27 1.70 -28.00
CA ILE A 25 5.05 0.33 -27.51
C ILE A 25 5.00 -0.66 -28.68
N ARG A 26 4.29 -0.33 -29.75
CA ARG A 26 4.16 -1.18 -30.94
C ARG A 26 5.47 -1.37 -31.69
N SER A 27 6.33 -0.35 -31.68
CA SER A 27 7.69 -0.42 -32.28
C SER A 27 8.69 -1.15 -31.38
N GLY A 28 8.31 -1.54 -30.17
CA GLY A 28 9.17 -2.29 -29.26
C GLY A 28 10.08 -1.42 -28.41
N ALA A 29 9.81 -0.12 -28.27
CA ALA A 29 10.58 0.76 -27.37
C ALA A 29 10.57 0.19 -25.93
N PRO A 30 11.75 -0.02 -25.31
CA PRO A 30 11.82 -0.64 -23.98
C PRO A 30 11.31 0.30 -22.87
N ALA A 31 11.43 1.60 -23.08
CA ALA A 31 11.02 2.61 -22.11
C ALA A 31 10.58 3.90 -22.81
N GLN A 32 9.60 4.58 -22.23
CA GLN A 32 9.12 5.88 -22.66
C GLN A 32 8.83 6.76 -21.44
N THR A 33 9.03 8.06 -21.55
CA THR A 33 8.76 9.01 -20.46
C THR A 33 7.64 9.97 -20.86
N LEU A 34 6.53 9.95 -20.09
CA LEU A 34 5.45 10.93 -20.20
C LEU A 34 5.69 12.06 -19.19
N LEU A 35 6.07 13.25 -19.70
CA LEU A 35 6.16 14.46 -18.92
C LEU A 35 4.77 15.10 -18.86
N GLY A 36 4.04 14.82 -17.79
CA GLY A 36 2.68 15.30 -17.62
C GLY A 36 2.51 16.16 -16.38
N VAL A 37 2.11 17.41 -16.56
CA VAL A 37 1.86 18.33 -15.42
C VAL A 37 0.64 17.89 -14.60
N THR A 38 0.57 18.37 -13.37
CA THR A 38 -0.59 18.14 -12.52
C THR A 38 -1.86 18.71 -13.17
N GLY A 39 -2.91 17.90 -13.26
CA GLY A 39 -4.19 18.30 -13.88
C GLY A 39 -4.24 18.19 -15.40
N SER A 40 -3.20 17.68 -16.08
CA SER A 40 -3.25 17.43 -17.53
C SER A 40 -4.00 16.14 -17.92
N GLY A 41 -4.45 15.34 -16.95
CA GLY A 41 -5.17 14.08 -17.20
C GLY A 41 -4.26 12.90 -17.56
N LYS A 42 -3.10 12.78 -16.91
CA LYS A 42 -2.15 11.67 -17.12
C LYS A 42 -2.80 10.29 -16.99
N THR A 43 -3.62 10.09 -15.95
CA THR A 43 -4.34 8.82 -15.72
C THR A 43 -5.23 8.45 -16.90
N PHE A 44 -5.93 9.42 -17.45
CA PHE A 44 -6.80 9.23 -18.62
C PHE A 44 -5.98 8.90 -19.89
N THR A 45 -4.84 9.55 -20.07
CA THR A 45 -3.90 9.23 -21.17
C THR A 45 -3.42 7.78 -21.04
N VAL A 46 -3.00 7.35 -19.86
CA VAL A 46 -2.58 5.96 -19.58
C VAL A 46 -3.74 4.98 -19.85
N ALA A 47 -4.95 5.29 -19.40
CA ALA A 47 -6.13 4.45 -19.66
C ALA A 47 -6.40 4.28 -21.17
N ASN A 48 -6.27 5.36 -21.96
CA ASN A 48 -6.38 5.28 -23.42
C ASN A 48 -5.28 4.42 -24.05
N VAL A 49 -4.06 4.49 -23.57
CA VAL A 49 -2.95 3.63 -24.03
C VAL A 49 -3.27 2.17 -23.71
N ILE A 50 -3.67 1.85 -22.49
CA ILE A 50 -4.04 0.48 -22.06
C ILE A 50 -5.13 -0.08 -22.97
N SER A 51 -6.19 0.69 -23.25
CA SER A 51 -7.31 0.25 -24.08
C SER A 51 -6.89 -0.07 -25.53
N GLN A 52 -5.90 0.66 -26.09
CA GLN A 52 -5.41 0.46 -27.45
C GLN A 52 -4.38 -0.66 -27.59
N ILE A 53 -3.60 -0.91 -26.51
CA ILE A 53 -2.57 -1.96 -26.48
C ILE A 53 -3.16 -3.31 -26.12
N ASN A 54 -4.21 -3.36 -25.28
CA ASN A 54 -4.89 -4.59 -24.84
C ASN A 54 -3.95 -5.63 -24.22
N ARG A 55 -3.06 -5.20 -23.32
CA ARG A 55 -2.11 -6.06 -22.59
C ARG A 55 -2.34 -5.96 -21.09
N PRO A 56 -2.12 -7.03 -20.32
CA PRO A 56 -2.09 -6.95 -18.87
C PRO A 56 -1.11 -5.87 -18.42
N THR A 57 -1.57 -5.02 -17.51
CA THR A 57 -0.82 -3.82 -17.13
C THR A 57 -0.65 -3.76 -15.61
N LEU A 58 0.57 -3.44 -15.18
CA LEU A 58 0.89 -3.10 -13.79
C LEU A 58 1.12 -1.59 -13.69
N ILE A 59 0.40 -0.92 -12.81
CA ILE A 59 0.60 0.49 -12.47
C ILE A 59 1.23 0.56 -11.07
N LEU A 60 2.45 1.05 -10.99
CA LEU A 60 3.18 1.22 -9.74
C LEU A 60 3.06 2.64 -9.21
N SER A 61 2.75 2.78 -7.94
CA SER A 61 2.71 4.04 -7.20
C SER A 61 3.59 3.97 -5.95
N HIS A 62 4.12 5.11 -5.51
CA HIS A 62 5.04 5.16 -4.38
C HIS A 62 4.37 5.03 -3.00
N ASN A 63 3.05 5.18 -2.88
CA ASN A 63 2.32 5.00 -1.62
C ASN A 63 0.91 4.42 -1.80
N LYS A 64 0.31 3.94 -0.69
CA LYS A 64 -1.02 3.31 -0.68
C LYS A 64 -2.14 4.28 -1.07
N THR A 65 -2.08 5.53 -0.63
CA THR A 65 -3.13 6.54 -0.86
C THR A 65 -3.25 6.89 -2.34
N LEU A 66 -2.11 7.14 -3.00
CA LEU A 66 -2.10 7.41 -4.44
C LEU A 66 -2.51 6.17 -5.25
N ALA A 67 -2.05 4.97 -4.83
CA ALA A 67 -2.49 3.72 -5.44
C ALA A 67 -4.02 3.54 -5.32
N ALA A 68 -4.62 3.89 -4.18
CA ALA A 68 -6.07 3.84 -3.98
C ALA A 68 -6.83 4.83 -4.88
N GLN A 69 -6.29 6.03 -5.07
CA GLN A 69 -6.86 7.01 -6.00
C GLN A 69 -6.81 6.49 -7.44
N LEU A 70 -5.65 6.00 -7.89
CA LEU A 70 -5.48 5.42 -9.23
C LEU A 70 -6.40 4.22 -9.46
N TYR A 71 -6.56 3.37 -8.45
CA TYR A 71 -7.48 2.24 -8.49
C TYR A 71 -8.93 2.70 -8.71
N SER A 72 -9.39 3.71 -7.95
CA SER A 72 -10.72 4.27 -8.10
C SER A 72 -10.94 4.89 -9.49
N GLU A 73 -9.96 5.66 -9.99
CA GLU A 73 -10.02 6.27 -11.33
C GLU A 73 -10.03 5.18 -12.43
N MET A 74 -9.18 4.17 -12.34
CA MET A 74 -9.11 3.07 -13.32
C MET A 74 -10.37 2.21 -13.31
N ARG A 75 -11.00 1.96 -12.16
CA ARG A 75 -12.31 1.28 -12.09
C ARG A 75 -13.44 2.05 -12.78
N GLN A 76 -13.41 3.38 -12.72
CA GLN A 76 -14.36 4.21 -13.46
C GLN A 76 -14.12 4.13 -14.98
N PHE A 77 -12.85 4.10 -15.40
CA PHE A 77 -12.49 3.96 -16.82
C PHE A 77 -12.74 2.55 -17.39
N PHE A 78 -12.62 1.51 -16.56
CA PHE A 78 -12.75 0.11 -16.97
C PHE A 78 -13.75 -0.66 -16.08
N PRO A 79 -15.04 -0.27 -16.05
CA PRO A 79 -16.02 -0.87 -15.14
C PRO A 79 -16.30 -2.36 -15.42
N ASN A 80 -16.06 -2.82 -16.67
CA ASN A 80 -16.31 -4.19 -17.12
C ASN A 80 -15.05 -5.07 -17.20
N ASN A 81 -13.89 -4.53 -16.81
CA ASN A 81 -12.62 -5.24 -16.87
C ASN A 81 -12.07 -5.51 -15.45
N ALA A 82 -11.08 -6.38 -15.34
CA ALA A 82 -10.45 -6.66 -14.06
C ALA A 82 -9.48 -5.52 -13.68
N VAL A 83 -9.92 -4.65 -12.80
CA VAL A 83 -9.10 -3.63 -12.19
C VAL A 83 -8.87 -4.04 -10.75
N GLU A 84 -7.63 -4.35 -10.41
CA GLU A 84 -7.24 -4.99 -9.17
C GLU A 84 -6.31 -4.10 -8.33
N TYR A 85 -6.32 -4.32 -7.01
CA TYR A 85 -5.54 -3.54 -6.06
C TYR A 85 -4.58 -4.42 -5.27
N PHE A 86 -3.29 -4.10 -5.30
CA PHE A 86 -2.27 -4.91 -4.66
C PHE A 86 -1.26 -4.05 -3.90
N VAL A 87 -1.52 -3.81 -2.63
CA VAL A 87 -0.62 -3.04 -1.74
C VAL A 87 -0.24 -3.85 -0.51
N SER A 88 0.58 -3.31 0.38
CA SER A 88 0.87 -3.95 1.67
C SER A 88 -0.42 -4.09 2.49
N TYR A 89 -0.73 -5.29 2.93
CA TYR A 89 -1.93 -5.63 3.69
C TYR A 89 -1.80 -5.42 5.20
N TYR A 90 -0.67 -4.84 5.65
CA TYR A 90 -0.48 -4.49 7.05
C TYR A 90 -1.04 -3.09 7.34
N ASP A 91 -1.88 -2.99 8.38
CA ASP A 91 -2.25 -1.71 8.97
C ASP A 91 -1.12 -1.18 9.84
N TYR A 92 -0.51 -2.08 10.60
CA TYR A 92 0.70 -1.85 11.37
C TYR A 92 1.73 -2.93 11.04
N TYR A 93 2.99 -2.55 10.91
CA TYR A 93 4.08 -3.49 10.66
C TYR A 93 5.38 -3.04 11.34
N GLN A 94 5.81 -3.80 12.33
CA GLN A 94 7.13 -3.69 12.94
C GLN A 94 7.96 -4.90 12.51
N PRO A 95 8.97 -4.71 11.65
CA PRO A 95 9.82 -5.81 11.22
C PRO A 95 10.70 -6.32 12.36
N GLU A 96 10.89 -7.65 12.41
CA GLU A 96 11.89 -8.26 13.29
C GLU A 96 13.27 -7.65 13.02
N ALA A 97 13.96 -7.22 14.06
CA ALA A 97 15.29 -6.63 13.95
C ALA A 97 16.15 -6.90 15.19
N TYR A 98 17.47 -6.85 15.01
CA TYR A 98 18.42 -6.85 16.10
C TYR A 98 19.38 -5.67 15.96
N ILE A 99 19.55 -4.92 17.06
CA ILE A 99 20.42 -3.74 17.13
C ILE A 99 21.64 -4.11 18.00
N PRO A 100 22.80 -4.44 17.38
CA PRO A 100 23.97 -4.92 18.11
C PRO A 100 24.52 -3.92 19.12
N THR A 101 24.42 -2.61 18.82
CA THR A 101 24.97 -1.54 19.69
C THR A 101 24.27 -1.41 21.04
N SER A 102 23.01 -1.80 21.13
CA SER A 102 22.20 -1.76 22.36
C SER A 102 21.79 -3.15 22.86
N ASP A 103 22.24 -4.22 22.20
CA ASP A 103 21.83 -5.61 22.46
C ASP A 103 20.30 -5.76 22.53
N THR A 104 19.60 -5.08 21.61
CA THR A 104 18.13 -5.02 21.62
C THR A 104 17.56 -5.86 20.49
N TYR A 105 16.78 -6.88 20.85
CA TYR A 105 15.98 -7.63 19.89
C TYR A 105 14.57 -7.04 19.82
N ILE A 106 14.14 -6.72 18.61
CA ILE A 106 12.81 -6.21 18.29
C ILE A 106 12.03 -7.37 17.67
N GLU A 107 11.00 -7.81 18.35
CA GLU A 107 10.12 -8.85 17.83
C GLU A 107 9.26 -8.30 16.68
N LYS A 108 8.92 -9.19 15.73
CA LYS A 108 7.99 -8.88 14.66
C LYS A 108 6.60 -8.67 15.24
N ASP A 109 6.00 -7.51 14.96
CA ASP A 109 4.63 -7.20 15.32
C ASP A 109 3.88 -6.69 14.09
N LEU A 110 2.63 -7.12 13.90
CA LEU A 110 1.85 -6.78 12.72
C LEU A 110 0.34 -6.88 12.97
N SER A 111 -0.40 -6.06 12.25
CA SER A 111 -1.85 -6.12 12.14
C SER A 111 -2.23 -6.22 10.68
N ILE A 112 -3.00 -7.25 10.32
CA ILE A 112 -3.43 -7.51 8.94
C ILE A 112 -4.80 -6.85 8.69
N ASN A 113 -4.93 -6.21 7.54
CA ASN A 113 -6.18 -5.72 7.01
C ASN A 113 -6.80 -6.81 6.11
N GLU A 114 -7.89 -7.41 6.56
CA GLU A 114 -8.55 -8.53 5.87
C GLU A 114 -9.09 -8.14 4.49
N GLU A 115 -9.56 -6.90 4.34
CA GLU A 115 -10.09 -6.44 3.05
C GLU A 115 -8.99 -6.20 2.02
N ILE A 116 -7.83 -5.65 2.44
CA ILE A 116 -6.67 -5.54 1.55
C ILE A 116 -6.13 -6.93 1.18
N ASP A 117 -6.15 -7.89 2.11
CA ASP A 117 -5.73 -9.26 1.82
C ASP A 117 -6.66 -9.93 0.79
N ARG A 118 -7.97 -9.74 0.93
CA ARG A 118 -8.97 -10.15 -0.09
C ARG A 118 -8.67 -9.56 -1.46
N LEU A 119 -8.39 -8.25 -1.54
CA LEU A 119 -8.06 -7.58 -2.81
C LEU A 119 -6.76 -8.11 -3.43
N ARG A 120 -5.79 -8.48 -2.61
CA ARG A 120 -4.55 -9.12 -3.08
C ARG A 120 -4.80 -10.50 -3.66
N LEU A 121 -5.62 -11.31 -2.99
CA LEU A 121 -6.05 -12.62 -3.51
C LEU A 121 -6.84 -12.48 -4.81
N SER A 122 -7.75 -11.49 -4.89
CA SER A 122 -8.48 -11.14 -6.13
C SER A 122 -7.52 -10.85 -7.29
N ALA A 123 -6.51 -10.00 -7.06
CA ALA A 123 -5.52 -9.66 -8.07
C ALA A 123 -4.76 -10.88 -8.60
N ILE A 124 -4.30 -11.75 -7.70
CA ILE A 124 -3.60 -12.98 -8.06
C ILE A 124 -4.51 -13.94 -8.83
N SER A 125 -5.75 -14.12 -8.38
CA SER A 125 -6.74 -14.98 -9.03
C SER A 125 -7.09 -14.46 -10.43
N ALA A 126 -7.26 -13.15 -10.59
CA ALA A 126 -7.50 -12.52 -11.89
C ALA A 126 -6.34 -12.74 -12.87
N LEU A 127 -5.09 -12.59 -12.42
CA LEU A 127 -3.90 -12.83 -13.24
C LEU A 127 -3.78 -14.29 -13.71
N LEU A 128 -4.10 -15.25 -12.83
CA LEU A 128 -4.00 -16.68 -13.13
C LEU A 128 -5.24 -17.25 -13.84
N SER A 129 -6.34 -16.49 -13.93
CA SER A 129 -7.57 -16.92 -14.62
C SER A 129 -7.43 -17.02 -16.14
N GLY A 130 -6.28 -16.60 -16.70
CA GLY A 130 -6.07 -16.52 -18.15
C GLY A 130 -6.64 -15.26 -18.81
N ARG A 131 -7.28 -14.37 -18.03
CA ARG A 131 -7.73 -13.06 -18.52
C ARG A 131 -6.56 -12.21 -18.98
N ARG A 132 -6.78 -11.46 -20.04
CA ARG A 132 -5.76 -10.53 -20.56
C ARG A 132 -6.13 -9.06 -20.31
N ASP A 133 -7.35 -8.81 -19.89
CA ASP A 133 -7.90 -7.49 -19.61
C ASP A 133 -7.80 -7.16 -18.11
N VAL A 134 -6.58 -7.30 -17.56
CA VAL A 134 -6.26 -7.09 -16.15
C VAL A 134 -5.36 -5.87 -15.98
N VAL A 135 -5.76 -4.92 -15.14
CA VAL A 135 -4.94 -3.82 -14.66
C VAL A 135 -4.76 -3.98 -13.17
N VAL A 136 -3.53 -4.14 -12.70
CA VAL A 136 -3.22 -4.17 -11.27
C VAL A 136 -2.57 -2.85 -10.86
N ILE A 137 -3.17 -2.18 -9.89
CA ILE A 137 -2.59 -0.99 -9.27
C ILE A 137 -1.90 -1.42 -7.98
N SER A 138 -0.59 -1.14 -7.89
CA SER A 138 0.21 -1.59 -6.76
C SER A 138 1.10 -0.50 -6.19
N SER A 139 1.46 -0.68 -4.93
CA SER A 139 2.62 0.02 -4.34
C SER A 139 3.88 -0.82 -4.56
N VAL A 140 5.04 -0.27 -4.16
CA VAL A 140 6.33 -1.00 -4.22
C VAL A 140 6.34 -2.30 -3.38
N SER A 141 5.31 -2.57 -2.59
CA SER A 141 5.14 -3.84 -1.87
C SER A 141 5.03 -5.07 -2.79
N CYS A 142 4.70 -4.89 -4.07
CA CYS A 142 4.67 -5.96 -5.07
C CYS A 142 6.04 -6.60 -5.35
N LEU A 143 7.13 -5.97 -4.90
CA LEU A 143 8.50 -6.46 -5.06
C LEU A 143 8.94 -7.43 -3.96
N TYR A 144 8.15 -7.54 -2.88
CA TYR A 144 8.38 -8.52 -1.82
C TYR A 144 7.88 -9.90 -2.22
N GLY A 145 8.46 -10.90 -1.56
CA GLY A 145 8.09 -12.30 -1.76
C GLY A 145 6.62 -12.57 -1.41
N ILE A 146 5.98 -13.27 -2.33
CA ILE A 146 4.68 -13.91 -2.17
C ILE A 146 4.81 -15.39 -2.54
N GLY A 147 3.72 -16.16 -2.51
CA GLY A 147 3.76 -17.59 -2.85
C GLY A 147 4.21 -17.87 -4.29
N ASN A 148 4.57 -19.12 -4.55
CA ASN A 148 4.94 -19.59 -5.88
C ASN A 148 3.70 -19.66 -6.79
N PRO A 149 3.70 -19.00 -7.98
CA PRO A 149 2.55 -19.02 -8.91
C PRO A 149 2.13 -20.44 -9.32
N GLN A 150 3.10 -21.36 -9.47
CA GLN A 150 2.82 -22.74 -9.86
C GLN A 150 2.09 -23.49 -8.76
N ASP A 151 2.53 -23.36 -7.50
CA ASP A 151 1.90 -24.04 -6.36
C ASP A 151 0.49 -23.49 -6.12
N PHE A 152 0.30 -22.18 -6.25
CA PHE A 152 -1.00 -21.55 -6.18
C PHE A 152 -1.94 -22.03 -7.29
N SER A 153 -1.47 -22.11 -8.53
CA SER A 153 -2.24 -22.63 -9.67
C SER A 153 -2.58 -24.12 -9.55
N GLN A 154 -1.66 -24.93 -9.04
CA GLN A 154 -1.90 -26.37 -8.81
C GLN A 154 -2.90 -26.64 -7.68
N SER A 155 -3.04 -25.72 -6.74
CA SER A 155 -4.02 -25.80 -5.65
C SER A 155 -5.39 -25.25 -6.06
N CYS A 156 -5.59 -24.86 -7.31
CA CYS A 156 -6.87 -24.43 -7.85
C CYS A 156 -7.78 -25.65 -8.06
N ILE A 157 -9.06 -25.54 -7.64
CA ILE A 157 -10.06 -26.59 -7.80
C ILE A 157 -10.96 -26.21 -8.97
N SER A 158 -10.94 -26.98 -10.06
CA SER A 158 -11.79 -26.78 -11.22
C SER A 158 -13.05 -27.62 -11.11
N LEU A 159 -14.21 -26.99 -11.18
CA LEU A 159 -15.53 -27.60 -11.12
C LEU A 159 -16.24 -27.41 -12.47
N VAL A 160 -16.96 -28.44 -12.92
CA VAL A 160 -17.74 -28.41 -14.16
C VAL A 160 -19.09 -29.04 -13.90
N LYS A 161 -20.18 -28.35 -14.24
CA LYS A 161 -21.54 -28.85 -14.15
C LYS A 161 -21.73 -30.11 -15.01
N GLY A 162 -22.43 -31.12 -14.50
CA GLY A 162 -22.63 -32.41 -15.16
C GLY A 162 -21.47 -33.39 -15.05
N TYR A 163 -20.34 -33.02 -14.38
CA TYR A 163 -19.24 -33.94 -14.16
C TYR A 163 -19.37 -34.68 -12.84
N THR A 164 -18.96 -35.95 -12.84
CA THR A 164 -18.89 -36.77 -11.63
C THR A 164 -17.76 -36.29 -10.74
N GLN A 165 -18.09 -35.85 -9.56
CA GLN A 165 -17.18 -35.38 -8.52
C GLN A 165 -17.58 -35.97 -7.18
N ASP A 166 -16.68 -36.73 -6.54
CA ASP A 166 -16.92 -37.19 -5.18
C ASP A 166 -16.87 -36.00 -4.21
N MET A 167 -17.96 -35.79 -3.46
CA MET A 167 -18.06 -34.72 -2.46
C MET A 167 -16.92 -34.81 -1.44
N ALA A 168 -16.56 -36.02 -0.96
CA ALA A 168 -15.49 -36.18 0.02
C ALA A 168 -14.13 -35.74 -0.54
N GLN A 169 -13.87 -36.02 -1.83
CA GLN A 169 -12.66 -35.53 -2.51
C GLN A 169 -12.67 -34.01 -2.65
N LEU A 170 -13.81 -33.38 -2.97
CA LEU A 170 -13.95 -31.93 -3.02
C LEU A 170 -13.67 -31.32 -1.64
N LEU A 171 -14.23 -31.84 -0.57
CA LEU A 171 -13.98 -31.34 0.79
C LEU A 171 -12.51 -31.42 1.19
N THR A 172 -11.84 -32.52 0.82
CA THR A 172 -10.40 -32.69 1.02
C THR A 172 -9.60 -31.66 0.21
N ALA A 173 -9.97 -31.43 -1.06
CA ALA A 173 -9.34 -30.44 -1.91
C ALA A 173 -9.51 -29.00 -1.36
N LEU A 174 -10.69 -28.67 -0.81
CA LEU A 174 -10.93 -27.38 -0.15
C LEU A 174 -10.01 -27.18 1.06
N VAL A 175 -9.87 -28.19 1.92
CA VAL A 175 -8.95 -28.13 3.07
C VAL A 175 -7.50 -27.98 2.61
N ASN A 176 -7.06 -28.73 1.58
CA ASN A 176 -5.73 -28.59 1.00
C ASN A 176 -5.50 -27.21 0.38
N SER A 177 -6.55 -26.57 -0.13
CA SER A 177 -6.53 -25.19 -0.64
C SER A 177 -6.74 -24.13 0.47
N GLN A 178 -6.54 -24.56 1.73
CA GLN A 178 -6.57 -23.71 2.93
C GLN A 178 -7.95 -23.13 3.29
N TYR A 179 -9.06 -23.69 2.80
CA TYR A 179 -10.39 -23.38 3.30
C TYR A 179 -10.68 -24.16 4.59
N VAL A 180 -11.32 -23.49 5.54
CA VAL A 180 -11.67 -24.08 6.84
C VAL A 180 -13.13 -24.47 6.86
N ARG A 181 -13.45 -25.71 7.29
CA ARG A 181 -14.83 -26.11 7.48
C ARG A 181 -15.43 -25.46 8.73
N ASN A 182 -16.56 -24.78 8.56
CA ASN A 182 -17.34 -24.24 9.67
C ASN A 182 -18.82 -24.25 9.30
N ASP A 183 -19.56 -25.21 9.86
CA ASP A 183 -20.98 -25.40 9.55
C ASP A 183 -21.89 -24.40 10.29
N ASN A 184 -21.39 -23.70 11.33
CA ASN A 184 -22.13 -22.75 12.13
C ASN A 184 -22.07 -21.33 11.58
N GLU A 185 -20.84 -20.86 11.26
CA GLU A 185 -20.59 -19.51 10.81
C GLU A 185 -19.79 -19.53 9.51
N LEU A 186 -20.41 -19.08 8.43
CA LEU A 186 -19.79 -19.01 7.10
C LEU A 186 -19.23 -17.61 6.86
N THR A 187 -17.92 -17.48 7.04
CA THR A 187 -17.16 -16.25 6.74
C THR A 187 -16.17 -16.51 5.62
N ARG A 188 -15.50 -15.48 5.09
CA ARG A 188 -14.50 -15.61 4.02
C ARG A 188 -13.44 -16.66 4.34
N GLY A 189 -13.05 -17.45 3.35
CA GLY A 189 -12.09 -18.53 3.49
C GLY A 189 -12.64 -19.77 4.21
N LYS A 190 -13.96 -19.83 4.47
CA LYS A 190 -14.61 -20.99 5.08
C LYS A 190 -15.62 -21.65 4.14
N PHE A 191 -15.90 -22.92 4.40
CA PHE A 191 -16.96 -23.64 3.72
C PHE A 191 -17.83 -24.39 4.72
N ARG A 192 -19.08 -24.67 4.32
CA ARG A 192 -20.02 -25.50 5.08
C ARG A 192 -20.69 -26.51 4.18
N VAL A 193 -21.20 -27.58 4.79
CA VAL A 193 -21.91 -28.65 4.09
C VAL A 193 -23.32 -28.80 4.69
N LYS A 194 -24.34 -28.77 3.83
CA LYS A 194 -25.73 -28.97 4.22
C LYS A 194 -26.38 -29.94 3.24
N GLY A 195 -26.49 -31.22 3.63
CA GLY A 195 -27.02 -32.27 2.74
C GLY A 195 -26.14 -32.43 1.51
N ASP A 196 -26.75 -32.31 0.33
CA ASP A 196 -26.07 -32.40 -0.97
C ASP A 196 -25.55 -31.07 -1.48
N THR A 197 -25.38 -30.05 -0.60
CA THR A 197 -24.93 -28.72 -0.97
C THR A 197 -23.66 -28.34 -0.20
N VAL A 198 -22.68 -27.82 -0.91
CA VAL A 198 -21.46 -27.25 -0.36
C VAL A 198 -21.44 -25.76 -0.65
N ASP A 199 -21.47 -24.93 0.39
CA ASP A 199 -21.35 -23.48 0.30
C ASP A 199 -19.89 -23.07 0.63
N VAL A 200 -19.18 -22.41 -0.29
CA VAL A 200 -17.81 -21.92 -0.11
C VAL A 200 -17.82 -20.40 -0.15
N PHE A 201 -17.51 -19.74 0.96
CA PHE A 201 -17.29 -18.29 0.94
C PHE A 201 -15.87 -18.01 0.46
N LEU A 202 -15.76 -17.60 -0.79
CA LEU A 202 -14.48 -17.42 -1.46
C LEU A 202 -13.64 -16.34 -0.77
N ALA A 203 -12.36 -16.61 -0.55
CA ALA A 203 -11.46 -15.70 0.16
C ALA A 203 -11.18 -14.40 -0.62
N TYR A 204 -11.33 -14.43 -1.95
CA TYR A 204 -11.02 -13.35 -2.88
C TYR A 204 -12.27 -12.59 -3.41
N SER A 205 -13.46 -12.89 -2.90
CA SER A 205 -14.72 -12.28 -3.37
C SER A 205 -15.66 -11.94 -2.23
N ASP A 206 -16.76 -11.24 -2.56
CA ASP A 206 -17.82 -10.85 -1.62
C ASP A 206 -19.08 -11.74 -1.72
N TYR A 207 -18.98 -12.86 -2.41
CA TYR A 207 -20.08 -13.80 -2.60
C TYR A 207 -19.69 -15.23 -2.21
N ILE A 208 -20.71 -16.06 -2.01
CA ILE A 208 -20.58 -17.49 -1.72
C ILE A 208 -20.74 -18.25 -3.01
N LEU A 209 -19.87 -19.21 -3.30
CA LEU A 209 -20.07 -20.21 -4.32
C LEU A 209 -20.84 -21.37 -3.71
N ARG A 210 -22.04 -21.64 -4.24
CA ARG A 210 -22.84 -22.81 -3.91
C ARG A 210 -22.62 -23.87 -4.96
N ILE A 211 -22.32 -25.09 -4.50
CA ILE A 211 -22.12 -26.29 -5.30
C ILE A 211 -23.22 -27.26 -4.92
N GLU A 212 -24.12 -27.54 -5.83
CA GLU A 212 -25.24 -28.48 -5.63
C GLU A 212 -24.90 -29.81 -6.27
N PHE A 213 -25.10 -30.88 -5.52
CA PHE A 213 -24.85 -32.26 -5.94
C PHE A 213 -26.14 -33.03 -6.15
N PHE A 214 -26.16 -33.86 -7.16
CA PHE A 214 -27.14 -34.94 -7.32
C PHE A 214 -26.39 -36.30 -7.32
N GLY A 215 -26.36 -36.95 -6.17
CA GLY A 215 -25.46 -38.09 -5.96
C GLY A 215 -23.99 -37.68 -6.00
N ASN A 216 -23.24 -38.16 -6.97
CA ASN A 216 -21.83 -37.83 -7.21
C ASN A 216 -21.65 -36.92 -8.43
N GLU A 217 -22.70 -36.27 -8.92
CA GLU A 217 -22.64 -35.34 -10.06
C GLU A 217 -22.90 -33.91 -9.58
N ILE A 218 -22.15 -32.96 -10.13
CA ILE A 218 -22.39 -31.54 -9.87
C ILE A 218 -23.60 -31.09 -10.71
N ASP A 219 -24.72 -30.82 -10.04
CA ASP A 219 -25.98 -30.41 -10.68
C ASP A 219 -26.06 -28.88 -10.85
N GLY A 220 -25.49 -28.11 -9.93
CA GLY A 220 -25.49 -26.64 -9.97
C GLY A 220 -24.23 -26.01 -9.44
N LEU A 221 -23.82 -24.91 -10.11
CA LEU A 221 -22.76 -24.02 -9.66
C LEU A 221 -23.31 -22.58 -9.67
N LEU A 222 -23.54 -22.01 -8.49
CA LEU A 222 -24.25 -20.74 -8.31
C LEU A 222 -23.43 -19.80 -7.43
N THR A 223 -23.38 -18.51 -7.76
CA THR A 223 -22.94 -17.50 -6.80
C THR A 223 -24.12 -16.89 -6.07
N ILE A 224 -23.95 -16.64 -4.78
CA ILE A 224 -24.99 -16.20 -3.86
C ILE A 224 -24.52 -15.01 -3.05
N ASP A 225 -25.36 -14.00 -2.93
CA ASP A 225 -25.14 -12.88 -1.99
C ASP A 225 -25.20 -13.39 -0.53
N PRO A 226 -24.15 -13.16 0.29
CA PRO A 226 -24.06 -13.70 1.65
C PRO A 226 -25.10 -13.11 2.61
N VAL A 227 -25.66 -11.94 2.33
CA VAL A 227 -26.62 -11.23 3.18
C VAL A 227 -28.05 -11.59 2.81
N THR A 228 -28.38 -11.53 1.52
CA THR A 228 -29.75 -11.74 1.03
C THR A 228 -30.03 -13.18 0.63
N ASN A 229 -29.01 -14.03 0.50
CA ASN A 229 -29.07 -15.38 -0.05
C ASN A 229 -29.69 -15.46 -1.48
N GLN A 230 -29.69 -14.35 -2.22
CA GLN A 230 -30.16 -14.34 -3.59
C GLN A 230 -29.09 -14.89 -4.52
N VAL A 231 -29.52 -15.66 -5.53
CA VAL A 231 -28.64 -16.12 -6.61
C VAL A 231 -28.22 -14.91 -7.45
N LEU A 232 -26.91 -14.73 -7.59
CA LEU A 232 -26.32 -13.66 -8.41
C LEU A 232 -26.12 -14.12 -9.84
N GLU A 233 -25.51 -15.29 -10.02
CA GLU A 233 -25.16 -15.83 -11.34
C GLU A 233 -25.04 -17.37 -11.26
N GLU A 234 -25.30 -18.06 -12.39
CA GLU A 234 -25.15 -19.50 -12.57
C GLU A 234 -24.03 -19.77 -13.58
N PHE A 235 -23.24 -20.82 -13.36
CA PHE A 235 -22.06 -21.17 -14.15
C PHE A 235 -22.09 -22.61 -14.64
N ASP A 236 -21.56 -22.85 -15.84
CA ASP A 236 -21.29 -24.19 -16.35
C ASP A 236 -19.94 -24.75 -15.82
N SER A 237 -19.02 -23.86 -15.48
CA SER A 237 -17.74 -24.21 -14.87
C SER A 237 -17.24 -23.11 -13.95
N TYR A 238 -16.54 -23.49 -12.87
CA TYR A 238 -16.00 -22.53 -11.93
C TYR A 238 -14.65 -23.01 -11.38
N ASN A 239 -13.71 -22.05 -11.18
CA ASN A 239 -12.42 -22.32 -10.58
C ASN A 239 -12.35 -21.70 -9.18
N ILE A 240 -12.15 -22.54 -8.15
CA ILE A 240 -11.92 -22.09 -6.79
C ILE A 240 -10.42 -21.94 -6.58
N TYR A 241 -9.97 -20.71 -6.35
CA TYR A 241 -8.59 -20.41 -5.99
C TYR A 241 -8.36 -20.58 -4.48
N PRO A 242 -7.12 -20.85 -4.04
CA PRO A 242 -6.79 -21.03 -2.64
C PRO A 242 -7.21 -19.86 -1.74
N ALA A 243 -7.48 -20.16 -0.46
CA ALA A 243 -7.88 -19.17 0.52
C ALA A 243 -6.70 -18.30 1.02
N THR A 244 -5.47 -18.70 0.75
CA THR A 244 -4.26 -17.94 1.10
C THR A 244 -3.28 -17.90 -0.06
N ILE A 245 -2.43 -16.85 -0.09
CA ILE A 245 -1.40 -16.72 -1.13
C ILE A 245 -0.29 -17.79 -0.97
N PHE A 246 0.00 -18.20 0.27
CA PHE A 246 1.02 -19.19 0.58
C PHE A 246 0.40 -20.59 0.66
N CYS A 247 0.44 -21.31 -0.45
CA CYS A 247 0.02 -22.70 -0.52
C CYS A 247 1.25 -23.59 -0.41
N MET A 248 1.23 -24.55 0.53
CA MET A 248 2.28 -25.54 0.67
C MET A 248 1.81 -26.90 0.17
N ASN A 249 2.59 -27.49 -0.71
CA ASN A 249 2.41 -28.88 -1.09
C ASN A 249 2.99 -29.78 0.03
N PRO A 250 2.22 -30.75 0.59
CA PRO A 250 2.70 -31.66 1.65
C PRO A 250 4.02 -32.39 1.32
N ASP A 251 4.20 -32.78 0.05
CA ASP A 251 5.43 -33.49 -0.37
C ASP A 251 6.66 -32.56 -0.30
N LYS A 252 6.49 -31.28 -0.65
CA LYS A 252 7.55 -30.27 -0.54
C LYS A 252 7.87 -29.91 0.91
N GLN A 253 6.89 -29.98 1.80
CA GLN A 253 7.08 -29.67 3.22
C GLN A 253 8.08 -30.61 3.89
N ALA A 254 7.97 -31.92 3.63
CA ALA A 254 8.89 -32.92 4.20
C ALA A 254 10.34 -32.67 3.75
N GLU A 255 10.55 -32.37 2.48
CA GLU A 255 11.88 -32.04 1.94
C GLU A 255 12.41 -30.72 2.49
N ALA A 256 11.56 -29.69 2.59
CA ALA A 256 11.93 -28.40 3.19
C ALA A 256 12.42 -28.58 4.64
N ILE A 257 11.69 -29.33 5.47
CA ILE A 257 12.09 -29.65 6.85
C ILE A 257 13.42 -30.36 6.91
N ARG A 258 13.66 -31.33 5.99
CA ARG A 258 14.95 -32.02 5.92
C ARG A 258 16.11 -31.07 5.63
N GLN A 259 15.92 -30.13 4.69
CA GLN A 259 16.92 -29.11 4.36
C GLN A 259 17.14 -28.12 5.49
N ILE A 260 16.08 -27.67 6.16
CA ILE A 260 16.17 -26.79 7.33
C ILE A 260 17.04 -27.44 8.42
N LYS A 261 16.83 -28.75 8.71
CA LYS A 261 17.62 -29.49 9.70
C LYS A 261 19.11 -29.55 9.34
N LEU A 262 19.44 -29.76 8.04
CA LEU A 262 20.82 -29.74 7.56
C LEU A 262 21.47 -28.37 7.70
N ASP A 263 20.79 -27.31 7.27
CA ASP A 263 21.30 -25.95 7.39
C ASP A 263 21.42 -25.51 8.85
N LEU A 264 20.51 -25.97 9.72
CA LEU A 264 20.62 -25.74 11.17
C LEU A 264 21.90 -26.39 11.74
N ALA A 265 22.15 -27.66 11.44
CA ALA A 265 23.33 -28.35 11.91
C ALA A 265 24.63 -27.65 11.45
N ASN A 266 24.68 -27.22 10.20
CA ASN A 266 25.81 -26.46 9.66
C ASN A 266 25.98 -25.11 10.35
N GLN A 267 24.89 -24.38 10.62
CA GLN A 267 24.95 -23.07 11.26
C GLN A 267 25.33 -23.16 12.74
N VAL A 268 24.85 -24.16 13.46
CA VAL A 268 25.25 -24.44 14.86
C VAL A 268 26.74 -24.76 14.93
N GLN A 269 27.24 -25.64 14.03
CA GLN A 269 28.67 -25.95 13.97
C GLN A 269 29.49 -24.70 13.66
N TYR A 270 29.08 -23.89 12.69
CA TYR A 270 29.74 -22.64 12.36
C TYR A 270 29.89 -21.71 13.59
N PHE A 271 28.83 -21.53 14.40
CA PHE A 271 28.88 -20.71 15.59
C PHE A 271 29.80 -21.29 16.68
N HIS A 272 29.88 -22.61 16.81
CA HIS A 272 30.87 -23.24 17.70
C HIS A 272 32.30 -23.02 17.21
N ASP A 273 32.55 -23.13 15.91
CA ASP A 273 33.89 -22.94 15.33
C ASP A 273 34.42 -21.51 15.49
N ILE A 274 33.53 -20.51 15.46
CA ILE A 274 33.90 -19.11 15.68
C ILE A 274 33.88 -18.69 17.18
N GLY A 275 33.57 -19.61 18.11
CA GLY A 275 33.58 -19.37 19.54
C GLY A 275 32.34 -18.64 20.08
N GLU A 276 31.20 -18.73 19.41
CA GLU A 276 29.94 -18.08 19.77
C GLU A 276 28.84 -19.09 20.19
N PRO A 277 29.00 -19.80 21.33
CA PRO A 277 28.07 -20.83 21.77
C PRO A 277 26.66 -20.30 22.10
N LEU A 278 26.56 -19.03 22.49
CA LEU A 278 25.26 -18.39 22.76
C LEU A 278 24.43 -18.28 21.48
N TYR A 279 25.06 -17.91 20.36
CA TYR A 279 24.37 -17.82 19.07
C TYR A 279 23.99 -19.19 18.54
N ALA A 280 24.86 -20.20 18.75
CA ALA A 280 24.56 -21.60 18.43
C ALA A 280 23.31 -22.09 19.16
N LYS A 281 23.22 -21.87 20.47
CA LYS A 281 22.06 -22.25 21.28
C LYS A 281 20.79 -21.52 20.85
N ARG A 282 20.88 -20.21 20.64
CA ARG A 282 19.75 -19.36 20.24
C ARG A 282 19.12 -19.83 18.92
N ILE A 283 19.94 -20.06 17.89
CA ILE A 283 19.43 -20.50 16.58
C ILE A 283 18.86 -21.93 16.66
N GLU A 284 19.47 -22.79 17.45
CA GLU A 284 19.02 -24.16 17.62
C GLU A 284 17.64 -24.23 18.27
N GLU A 285 17.44 -23.52 19.38
CA GLU A 285 16.16 -23.46 20.10
C GLU A 285 15.07 -22.87 19.22
N ARG A 286 15.35 -21.73 18.56
CA ARG A 286 14.39 -21.07 17.68
C ARG A 286 13.96 -21.94 16.50
N VAL A 287 14.90 -22.51 15.77
CA VAL A 287 14.57 -23.28 14.56
C VAL A 287 13.88 -24.60 14.91
N LYS A 288 14.24 -25.26 16.03
CA LYS A 288 13.54 -26.47 16.50
C LYS A 288 12.07 -26.16 16.81
N TYR A 289 11.82 -25.06 17.54
CA TYR A 289 10.47 -24.62 17.84
C TYR A 289 9.68 -24.29 16.55
N ASP A 290 10.26 -23.50 15.64
CA ASP A 290 9.63 -23.15 14.37
C ASP A 290 9.28 -24.41 13.54
N MET A 291 10.17 -25.44 13.53
CA MET A 291 9.92 -26.71 12.83
C MET A 291 8.78 -27.53 13.46
N GLU A 292 8.69 -27.58 14.79
CA GLU A 292 7.58 -28.23 15.50
C GLU A 292 6.26 -27.57 15.12
N MET A 293 6.21 -26.23 15.14
CA MET A 293 5.01 -25.48 14.75
C MET A 293 4.62 -25.73 13.28
N ILE A 294 5.58 -25.79 12.37
CA ILE A 294 5.32 -26.08 10.95
C ILE A 294 4.80 -27.51 10.77
N GLN A 295 5.31 -28.48 11.52
CA GLN A 295 4.89 -29.88 11.42
C GLN A 295 3.48 -30.10 11.98
N GLU A 296 3.17 -29.48 13.13
CA GLU A 296 1.89 -29.70 13.82
C GLU A 296 0.75 -28.80 13.28
N LEU A 297 1.06 -27.55 12.93
CA LEU A 297 0.07 -26.53 12.55
C LEU A 297 0.17 -26.10 11.07
N GLY A 298 1.21 -26.52 10.36
CA GLY A 298 1.49 -26.04 9.01
C GLY A 298 2.03 -24.61 8.92
N TYR A 299 2.26 -23.94 10.06
CA TYR A 299 2.64 -22.53 10.14
C TYR A 299 3.54 -22.25 11.35
N CYS A 300 4.41 -21.23 11.24
CA CYS A 300 5.11 -20.61 12.37
C CYS A 300 5.24 -19.11 12.20
N SER A 301 5.46 -18.38 13.30
CA SER A 301 5.75 -16.94 13.24
C SER A 301 7.05 -16.67 12.49
N GLY A 302 6.97 -15.90 11.38
CA GLY A 302 8.11 -15.64 10.51
C GLY A 302 8.42 -16.76 9.52
N ILE A 303 7.40 -17.56 9.14
CA ILE A 303 7.53 -18.66 8.15
C ILE A 303 8.14 -18.18 6.82
N GLU A 304 7.96 -16.92 6.47
CA GLU A 304 8.55 -16.32 5.28
C GLU A 304 10.10 -16.38 5.26
N ASN A 305 10.75 -16.49 6.42
CA ASN A 305 12.20 -16.67 6.49
C ASN A 305 12.66 -18.06 6.03
N TYR A 306 11.72 -18.98 5.90
CA TYR A 306 11.95 -20.35 5.40
C TYR A 306 11.45 -20.53 3.94
N SER A 307 10.90 -19.49 3.30
CA SER A 307 10.28 -19.54 1.96
C SER A 307 11.18 -20.19 0.91
N ARG A 308 12.50 -19.96 0.97
CA ARG A 308 13.46 -20.59 0.04
C ARG A 308 13.37 -22.11 0.02
N TYR A 309 13.20 -22.76 1.18
CA TYR A 309 13.12 -24.22 1.29
C TYR A 309 11.80 -24.75 0.72
N PHE A 310 10.69 -24.06 1.00
CA PHE A 310 9.37 -24.44 0.49
C PHE A 310 9.24 -24.25 -1.02
N ASP A 311 9.86 -23.20 -1.55
CA ASP A 311 9.88 -22.93 -3.00
C ASP A 311 10.90 -23.78 -3.75
N GLY A 312 11.81 -24.49 -3.08
CA GLY A 312 12.92 -25.21 -3.69
C GLY A 312 13.93 -24.31 -4.42
N ARG A 313 14.02 -23.04 -4.05
CA ARG A 313 14.91 -22.05 -4.68
C ARG A 313 16.36 -22.24 -4.24
N LYS A 314 17.29 -21.95 -5.16
CA LYS A 314 18.72 -21.91 -4.85
C LYS A 314 19.05 -20.71 -3.94
N PRO A 315 20.06 -20.84 -3.05
CA PRO A 315 20.56 -19.71 -2.27
C PRO A 315 20.89 -18.49 -3.14
N GLY A 316 20.52 -17.28 -2.66
CA GLY A 316 20.76 -16.02 -3.35
C GLY A 316 19.75 -15.65 -4.43
N THR A 317 18.84 -16.57 -4.82
CA THR A 317 17.78 -16.23 -5.79
C THR A 317 16.65 -15.42 -5.14
N PRO A 318 16.04 -14.46 -5.88
CA PRO A 318 14.94 -13.68 -5.35
C PRO A 318 13.70 -14.56 -5.12
N PRO A 319 12.82 -14.17 -4.18
CA PRO A 319 11.53 -14.83 -4.01
C PRO A 319 10.61 -14.54 -5.20
N TYR A 320 9.60 -15.38 -5.37
CA TYR A 320 8.51 -15.06 -6.29
C TYR A 320 7.75 -13.85 -5.79
N CYS A 321 7.48 -12.90 -6.67
CA CYS A 321 6.77 -11.67 -6.39
C CYS A 321 5.58 -11.49 -7.34
N LEU A 322 4.84 -10.40 -7.22
CA LEU A 322 3.67 -10.15 -8.08
C LEU A 322 4.01 -10.19 -9.58
N LEU A 323 5.21 -9.75 -9.98
CA LEU A 323 5.64 -9.76 -11.38
C LEU A 323 5.71 -11.17 -11.98
N ASP A 324 5.91 -12.21 -11.16
CA ASP A 324 5.97 -13.60 -11.61
C ASP A 324 4.59 -14.19 -11.95
N TYR A 325 3.51 -13.51 -11.56
CA TYR A 325 2.12 -13.88 -11.90
C TYR A 325 1.65 -13.27 -13.22
N PHE A 326 2.36 -12.27 -13.73
CA PHE A 326 2.02 -11.65 -15.01
C PHE A 326 2.55 -12.47 -16.20
N PRO A 327 1.87 -12.38 -17.36
CA PRO A 327 2.40 -12.93 -18.60
C PRO A 327 3.62 -12.11 -19.07
N LYS A 328 4.42 -12.72 -19.97
CA LYS A 328 5.68 -12.14 -20.46
C LYS A 328 5.54 -10.79 -21.20
N ASP A 329 4.38 -10.49 -21.72
CA ASP A 329 4.09 -9.25 -22.43
C ASP A 329 3.44 -8.17 -21.54
N LEU A 330 3.71 -8.23 -20.24
CA LEU A 330 3.34 -7.22 -19.25
C LEU A 330 3.75 -5.81 -19.72
N LEU A 331 2.81 -4.85 -19.60
CA LEU A 331 3.09 -3.43 -19.68
C LEU A 331 3.23 -2.86 -18.26
N VAL A 332 4.32 -2.15 -17.98
CA VAL A 332 4.53 -1.50 -16.68
C VAL A 332 4.36 0.00 -16.83
N VAL A 333 3.58 0.61 -15.95
CA VAL A 333 3.46 2.08 -15.82
C VAL A 333 3.95 2.45 -14.43
N ILE A 334 4.93 3.32 -14.34
CA ILE A 334 5.47 3.80 -13.07
C ILE A 334 5.02 5.23 -12.86
N ASP A 335 4.01 5.40 -11.99
CA ASP A 335 3.50 6.73 -11.67
C ASP A 335 4.39 7.43 -10.65
N GLU A 336 4.48 8.77 -10.78
CA GLU A 336 5.42 9.63 -10.06
C GLU A 336 6.82 8.99 -9.99
N SER A 337 7.32 8.56 -11.16
CA SER A 337 8.51 7.72 -11.32
C SER A 337 9.76 8.30 -10.67
N HIS A 338 9.90 9.64 -10.63
CA HIS A 338 10.99 10.34 -9.94
C HIS A 338 11.04 10.10 -8.42
N VAL A 339 9.95 9.57 -7.82
CA VAL A 339 9.89 9.12 -6.41
C VAL A 339 9.89 7.59 -6.33
N THR A 340 9.10 6.94 -7.18
CA THR A 340 8.89 5.48 -7.15
C THR A 340 10.19 4.72 -7.48
N VAL A 341 10.95 5.16 -8.49
CA VAL A 341 12.20 4.49 -8.88
C VAL A 341 13.28 4.55 -7.79
N PRO A 342 13.59 5.73 -7.19
CA PRO A 342 14.50 5.78 -6.04
C PRO A 342 14.05 4.92 -4.85
N GLN A 343 12.75 4.80 -4.61
CA GLN A 343 12.21 3.94 -3.55
C GLN A 343 12.50 2.46 -3.83
N ILE A 344 12.33 2.01 -5.07
CA ILE A 344 12.67 0.63 -5.49
C ILE A 344 14.16 0.36 -5.26
N HIS A 345 15.04 1.29 -5.60
CA HIS A 345 16.47 1.17 -5.36
C HIS A 345 16.83 1.01 -3.87
N ALA A 346 16.14 1.75 -2.99
CA ALA A 346 16.47 1.80 -1.58
C ALA A 346 16.00 0.58 -0.78
N MET A 347 14.95 -0.13 -1.24
CA MET A 347 14.28 -1.18 -0.46
C MET A 347 15.19 -2.35 -0.12
N TYR A 348 15.99 -2.82 -1.07
CA TYR A 348 16.86 -3.98 -0.88
C TYR A 348 17.93 -3.74 0.18
N GLY A 349 18.58 -2.58 0.17
CA GLY A 349 19.70 -2.28 1.08
C GLY A 349 19.30 -2.27 2.54
N GLY A 350 18.16 -1.68 2.88
CA GLY A 350 17.63 -1.64 4.24
C GLY A 350 17.24 -3.02 4.77
N ASP A 351 16.54 -3.82 3.94
CA ASP A 351 16.16 -5.19 4.31
C ASP A 351 17.37 -6.10 4.50
N LYS A 352 18.37 -6.02 3.60
CA LYS A 352 19.60 -6.77 3.68
C LYS A 352 20.35 -6.51 4.99
N ALA A 353 20.61 -5.25 5.34
CA ALA A 353 21.34 -4.88 6.55
C ALA A 353 20.66 -5.43 7.81
N ARG A 354 19.34 -5.33 7.89
CA ARG A 354 18.53 -5.87 8.99
C ARG A 354 18.67 -7.39 9.12
N LYS A 355 18.56 -8.12 8.00
CA LYS A 355 18.65 -9.60 7.98
C LYS A 355 20.06 -10.12 8.19
N ASP A 356 21.06 -9.38 7.74
CA ASP A 356 22.46 -9.70 8.02
C ASP A 356 22.71 -9.74 9.53
N ASN A 357 22.20 -8.75 10.29
CA ASN A 357 22.28 -8.76 11.75
C ASN A 357 21.56 -9.97 12.36
N LEU A 358 20.32 -10.27 11.93
CA LEU A 358 19.57 -11.40 12.46
C LEU A 358 20.29 -12.75 12.24
N VAL A 359 20.93 -12.93 11.10
CA VAL A 359 21.68 -14.14 10.80
C VAL A 359 23.01 -14.17 11.53
N GLN A 360 23.75 -13.06 11.56
CA GLN A 360 25.07 -12.98 12.18
C GLN A 360 25.01 -13.23 13.70
N TYR A 361 23.95 -12.82 14.36
CA TYR A 361 23.79 -12.95 15.83
C TYR A 361 22.89 -14.14 16.23
N GLY A 362 22.63 -15.08 15.33
CA GLY A 362 21.97 -16.36 15.64
C GLY A 362 20.46 -16.28 15.86
N PHE A 363 19.77 -15.28 15.34
CA PHE A 363 18.30 -15.18 15.41
C PHE A 363 17.61 -15.90 14.25
N ARG A 364 18.24 -15.94 13.06
CA ARG A 364 17.69 -16.59 11.86
C ARG A 364 18.74 -17.35 11.09
N LEU A 365 18.31 -18.40 10.36
CA LEU A 365 19.16 -19.13 9.41
C LEU A 365 19.58 -18.24 8.23
N PRO A 366 20.69 -18.56 7.54
CA PRO A 366 21.13 -17.81 6.35
C PRO A 366 20.06 -17.69 5.26
N ALA A 367 19.13 -18.63 5.15
CA ALA A 367 18.01 -18.61 4.21
C ALA A 367 17.09 -17.39 4.40
N ALA A 368 17.03 -16.78 5.58
CA ALA A 368 16.26 -15.59 5.82
C ALA A 368 16.67 -14.40 4.92
N ARG A 369 17.95 -14.36 4.48
CA ARG A 369 18.47 -13.37 3.53
C ARG A 369 17.82 -13.47 2.15
N ASP A 370 17.29 -14.64 1.79
CA ASP A 370 16.67 -14.90 0.49
C ASP A 370 15.18 -14.53 0.46
N ASN A 371 14.57 -14.23 1.62
CA ASN A 371 13.27 -13.60 1.71
C ASN A 371 13.43 -12.06 1.72
N ARG A 372 13.56 -11.45 0.58
CA ARG A 372 13.92 -10.05 0.38
C ARG A 372 13.14 -9.43 -0.78
N PRO A 373 13.01 -8.10 -0.85
CA PRO A 373 12.54 -7.47 -2.07
C PRO A 373 13.51 -7.72 -3.22
N LEU A 374 13.04 -7.58 -4.44
CA LEU A 374 13.89 -7.60 -5.63
C LEU A 374 14.97 -6.52 -5.53
N THR A 375 16.16 -6.81 -6.06
CA THR A 375 17.10 -5.74 -6.41
C THR A 375 16.55 -4.96 -7.60
N TYR A 376 17.11 -3.78 -7.84
CA TYR A 376 16.66 -2.96 -8.96
C TYR A 376 16.90 -3.66 -10.32
N GLU A 377 18.04 -4.34 -10.47
CA GLU A 377 18.40 -5.08 -11.68
C GLU A 377 17.45 -6.29 -11.91
N GLU A 378 17.06 -6.97 -10.82
CA GLU A 378 16.07 -8.06 -10.89
C GLU A 378 14.68 -7.54 -11.29
N PHE A 379 14.30 -6.38 -10.77
CA PHE A 379 13.06 -5.69 -11.16
C PHE A 379 13.08 -5.34 -12.65
N GLU A 380 14.15 -4.70 -13.14
CA GLU A 380 14.29 -4.40 -14.57
C GLU A 380 14.26 -5.65 -15.46
N GLY A 381 14.87 -6.73 -15.00
CA GLY A 381 14.88 -8.01 -15.73
C GLY A 381 13.49 -8.68 -15.82
N LYS A 382 12.58 -8.38 -14.89
CA LYS A 382 11.21 -8.91 -14.87
C LYS A 382 10.20 -7.98 -15.52
N THR A 383 10.49 -6.67 -15.62
CA THR A 383 9.63 -5.71 -16.31
C THR A 383 9.89 -5.74 -17.80
N GLY A 384 8.83 -5.72 -18.58
CA GLY A 384 8.91 -5.57 -20.04
C GLY A 384 9.01 -4.10 -20.45
N GLN A 385 8.14 -3.68 -21.38
CA GLN A 385 8.06 -2.29 -21.78
C GLN A 385 7.50 -1.43 -20.65
N THR A 386 8.15 -0.29 -20.39
CA THR A 386 7.84 0.57 -19.24
C THR A 386 7.51 2.00 -19.68
N ILE A 387 6.44 2.55 -19.15
CA ILE A 387 6.10 3.98 -19.25
C ILE A 387 6.38 4.64 -17.91
N TYR A 388 7.29 5.59 -17.89
CA TYR A 388 7.55 6.46 -16.75
C TYR A 388 6.64 7.68 -16.83
N VAL A 389 5.86 7.94 -15.80
CA VAL A 389 4.94 9.07 -15.71
C VAL A 389 5.40 10.02 -14.63
N SER A 390 5.68 11.27 -14.97
CA SER A 390 6.15 12.27 -14.00
C SER A 390 5.90 13.69 -14.50
N ALA A 391 5.64 14.61 -13.56
CA ALA A 391 5.66 16.06 -13.85
C ALA A 391 7.10 16.63 -13.86
N THR A 392 8.05 15.93 -13.24
CA THR A 392 9.45 16.33 -13.06
C THR A 392 10.37 15.11 -13.21
N PRO A 393 10.50 14.52 -14.42
CA PRO A 393 11.34 13.34 -14.64
C PRO A 393 12.76 13.52 -14.12
N ALA A 394 13.37 12.45 -13.60
CA ALA A 394 14.75 12.41 -13.16
C ALA A 394 15.69 11.99 -14.32
N GLU A 395 16.99 12.05 -14.09
CA GLU A 395 17.99 11.63 -15.08
C GLU A 395 17.86 10.15 -15.47
N TYR A 396 17.40 9.34 -14.54
CA TYR A 396 17.21 7.91 -14.76
C TYR A 396 16.18 7.65 -15.87
N GLU A 397 14.96 8.22 -15.74
CA GLU A 397 13.91 8.03 -16.74
C GLU A 397 14.32 8.56 -18.11
N LEU A 398 14.94 9.75 -18.12
CA LEU A 398 15.45 10.34 -19.37
C LEU A 398 16.53 9.49 -20.02
N LYS A 399 17.45 8.92 -19.22
CA LYS A 399 18.47 8.00 -19.73
C LYS A 399 17.84 6.71 -20.30
N ARG A 400 16.82 6.15 -19.65
CA ARG A 400 16.12 4.94 -20.12
C ARG A 400 15.31 5.17 -21.39
N SER A 401 14.77 6.37 -21.58
CA SER A 401 14.04 6.80 -22.78
C SER A 401 14.94 7.54 -23.80
N GLU A 402 16.27 7.36 -23.72
CA GLU A 402 17.25 7.93 -24.66
C GLU A 402 17.18 9.46 -24.78
N GLY A 403 16.80 10.15 -23.71
CA GLY A 403 16.59 11.60 -23.66
C GLY A 403 15.28 12.08 -24.27
N ILE A 404 14.45 11.16 -24.79
CA ILE A 404 13.17 11.48 -25.42
C ILE A 404 12.07 11.45 -24.34
N PHE A 405 11.27 12.49 -24.29
CA PHE A 405 10.08 12.54 -23.45
C PHE A 405 8.89 13.07 -24.24
N ILE A 406 7.72 12.62 -23.85
CA ILE A 406 6.45 12.98 -24.46
C ILE A 406 5.79 14.03 -23.58
N ASP A 407 5.61 15.24 -24.10
CA ASP A 407 5.01 16.37 -23.38
C ASP A 407 3.49 16.25 -23.29
N GLN A 408 2.95 16.44 -22.08
CA GLN A 408 1.52 16.61 -21.82
C GLN A 408 1.33 17.77 -20.85
N LEU A 409 1.42 18.99 -21.34
CA LEU A 409 1.44 20.22 -20.56
C LEU A 409 0.08 20.93 -20.52
N ILE A 410 -0.76 20.72 -21.53
CA ILE A 410 -2.06 21.37 -21.63
C ILE A 410 -3.06 20.75 -20.68
N ARG A 411 -3.67 21.58 -19.82
CA ARG A 411 -4.81 21.22 -18.98
C ARG A 411 -6.10 21.44 -19.74
N PRO A 412 -6.97 20.43 -19.86
CA PRO A 412 -8.29 20.58 -20.54
C PRO A 412 -9.16 21.70 -19.93
N THR A 413 -8.99 21.99 -18.65
CA THR A 413 -9.72 23.04 -17.91
C THR A 413 -9.26 24.45 -18.24
N GLY A 414 -8.18 24.61 -18.99
CA GLY A 414 -7.56 25.90 -19.27
C GLY A 414 -6.78 26.52 -18.10
N LEU A 415 -6.73 25.87 -16.94
CA LEU A 415 -6.04 26.40 -15.75
C LEU A 415 -4.54 26.59 -16.00
N LEU A 416 -4.04 27.75 -15.59
CA LEU A 416 -2.65 28.14 -15.75
C LEU A 416 -1.77 27.59 -14.63
N ASP A 417 -0.48 27.38 -14.90
CA ASP A 417 0.49 27.26 -13.82
C ASP A 417 0.52 28.56 -12.99
N PRO A 418 0.77 28.48 -11.66
CA PRO A 418 0.69 29.64 -10.79
C PRO A 418 1.78 30.67 -11.11
N GLU A 419 1.50 31.90 -10.81
CA GLU A 419 2.51 32.96 -10.84
C GLU A 419 3.46 32.81 -9.65
N ILE A 420 4.78 32.85 -9.91
CA ILE A 420 5.81 32.73 -8.88
C ILE A 420 6.40 34.10 -8.58
N GLU A 421 6.33 34.51 -7.33
CA GLU A 421 6.93 35.73 -6.80
C GLU A 421 8.05 35.37 -5.80
N VAL A 422 9.19 36.04 -5.87
CA VAL A 422 10.28 35.90 -4.90
C VAL A 422 10.26 37.09 -3.96
N ARG A 423 10.27 36.84 -2.66
CA ARG A 423 10.33 37.87 -1.61
C ARG A 423 11.47 37.62 -0.64
N PRO A 424 12.02 38.64 0.02
CA PRO A 424 13.11 38.48 1.00
C PRO A 424 12.64 37.65 2.22
N CYS A 425 13.61 37.00 2.89
CA CYS A 425 13.36 36.25 4.13
C CYS A 425 13.07 37.18 5.33
N ASP A 426 13.56 38.41 5.30
CA ASP A 426 13.26 39.39 6.34
C ASP A 426 11.74 39.62 6.44
N TYR A 427 11.21 39.46 7.67
CA TYR A 427 9.78 39.58 7.95
C TYR A 427 8.87 38.58 7.17
N GLN A 428 9.43 37.42 6.74
CA GLN A 428 8.68 36.43 5.94
C GLN A 428 7.38 35.97 6.62
N VAL A 429 7.37 35.83 7.96
CA VAL A 429 6.19 35.38 8.72
C VAL A 429 5.12 36.46 8.74
N ASP A 430 5.49 37.74 8.96
CA ASP A 430 4.54 38.84 8.99
C ASP A 430 3.91 39.05 7.61
N ASN A 431 4.71 39.01 6.57
CA ASN A 431 4.25 39.06 5.19
C ASN A 431 3.35 37.88 4.81
N LEU A 432 3.70 36.66 5.25
CA LEU A 432 2.88 35.46 5.08
C LEU A 432 1.50 35.66 5.76
N MET A 433 1.46 36.18 6.98
CA MET A 433 0.22 36.40 7.70
C MET A 433 -0.72 37.38 6.97
N GLU A 434 -0.18 38.43 6.36
CA GLU A 434 -0.96 39.37 5.54
C GLU A 434 -1.56 38.65 4.33
N GLU A 435 -0.77 37.88 3.59
CA GLU A 435 -1.25 37.09 2.45
C GLU A 435 -2.29 36.02 2.86
N ILE A 436 -2.12 35.37 4.01
CA ILE A 436 -3.11 34.43 4.55
C ILE A 436 -4.43 35.14 4.78
N ARG A 437 -4.45 36.32 5.46
CA ARG A 437 -5.68 37.10 5.73
C ARG A 437 -6.38 37.46 4.45
N LEU A 438 -5.65 37.89 3.42
CA LEU A 438 -6.21 38.22 2.10
C LEU A 438 -6.87 37.01 1.41
N ARG A 439 -6.35 35.80 1.61
CA ARG A 439 -6.91 34.57 1.05
C ARG A 439 -8.12 34.08 1.85
N VAL A 440 -8.00 34.07 3.17
CA VAL A 440 -9.09 33.68 4.07
C VAL A 440 -10.33 34.55 3.86
N ALA A 441 -10.13 35.85 3.65
CA ALA A 441 -11.24 36.77 3.32
C ALA A 441 -11.99 36.42 2.02
N LYS A 442 -11.40 35.63 1.15
CA LYS A 442 -11.98 35.10 -0.11
C LYS A 442 -12.41 33.65 -0.01
N GLU A 443 -12.37 33.05 1.19
CA GLU A 443 -12.63 31.65 1.46
C GLU A 443 -11.66 30.67 0.71
N GLU A 444 -10.48 31.17 0.34
CA GLU A 444 -9.43 30.40 -0.30
C GLU A 444 -8.51 29.75 0.74
N ARG A 445 -7.76 28.69 0.38
CA ARG A 445 -6.87 27.94 1.27
C ARG A 445 -5.41 28.20 0.93
N VAL A 446 -4.56 28.05 1.97
CA VAL A 446 -3.12 28.33 1.88
C VAL A 446 -2.31 27.10 2.30
N LEU A 447 -1.28 26.75 1.52
CA LEU A 447 -0.27 25.79 1.90
C LEU A 447 1.04 26.52 2.24
N VAL A 448 1.65 26.15 3.36
CA VAL A 448 2.94 26.70 3.79
C VAL A 448 3.95 25.56 3.95
N THR A 449 5.13 25.67 3.32
CA THR A 449 6.17 24.67 3.51
C THR A 449 7.37 25.22 4.27
N THR A 450 7.80 24.47 5.27
CA THR A 450 8.96 24.75 6.12
C THR A 450 10.10 23.73 5.82
N ILE A 451 11.26 23.92 6.44
CA ILE A 451 12.43 23.03 6.28
C ILE A 451 12.60 22.03 7.43
N ALA A 452 11.87 22.21 8.55
CA ALA A 452 12.03 21.35 9.73
C ALA A 452 10.69 21.13 10.44
N LYS A 453 10.52 19.95 11.08
CA LYS A 453 9.31 19.58 11.83
C LYS A 453 8.99 20.61 12.92
N ARG A 454 9.97 20.91 13.77
CA ARG A 454 9.81 21.85 14.87
C ARG A 454 9.33 23.24 14.39
N LEU A 455 9.89 23.72 13.27
CA LEU A 455 9.45 25.00 12.68
C LEU A 455 8.01 24.92 12.17
N THR A 456 7.56 23.76 11.71
CA THR A 456 6.17 23.52 11.29
C THR A 456 5.20 23.66 12.46
N GLU A 457 5.52 23.04 13.59
CA GLU A 457 4.71 23.06 14.82
C GLU A 457 4.70 24.47 15.44
N GLU A 458 5.86 25.11 15.56
CA GLU A 458 5.99 26.48 16.09
C GLU A 458 5.22 27.51 15.23
N LEU A 459 5.24 27.34 13.90
CA LEU A 459 4.50 28.21 12.99
C LEU A 459 2.99 27.99 13.10
N ASP A 460 2.53 26.73 13.18
CA ASP A 460 1.11 26.43 13.39
C ASP A 460 0.60 27.03 14.70
N GLU A 461 1.34 26.85 15.80
CA GLU A 461 0.99 27.42 17.09
C GLU A 461 0.95 28.97 17.03
N TYR A 462 1.91 29.58 16.34
CA TYR A 462 1.94 31.03 16.14
C TYR A 462 0.71 31.51 15.36
N LEU A 463 0.37 30.87 14.25
CA LEU A 463 -0.80 31.22 13.44
C LEU A 463 -2.10 31.09 14.24
N ARG A 464 -2.27 30.06 15.04
CA ARG A 464 -3.44 29.83 15.91
C ARG A 464 -3.56 30.91 16.98
N ARG A 465 -2.46 31.36 17.57
CA ARG A 465 -2.46 32.46 18.54
C ARG A 465 -2.99 33.78 17.95
N TYR A 466 -2.83 34.00 16.66
CA TYR A 466 -3.34 35.14 15.93
C TYR A 466 -4.73 34.92 15.28
N GLY A 467 -5.42 33.84 15.70
CA GLY A 467 -6.80 33.57 15.29
C GLY A 467 -6.94 32.96 13.89
N ILE A 468 -5.85 32.43 13.28
CA ILE A 468 -5.88 31.74 12.00
C ILE A 468 -6.13 30.27 12.27
N ARG A 469 -7.12 29.68 11.60
CA ARG A 469 -7.43 28.25 11.69
C ARG A 469 -6.41 27.46 10.87
N SER A 470 -5.39 26.95 11.53
CA SER A 470 -4.30 26.20 10.89
C SER A 470 -4.19 24.79 11.42
N ALA A 471 -3.57 23.91 10.62
CA ALA A 471 -3.15 22.59 11.00
C ALA A 471 -1.77 22.32 10.41
N TYR A 472 -1.07 21.32 10.96
CA TYR A 472 0.24 20.92 10.43
C TYR A 472 0.31 19.44 10.06
N ILE A 473 1.20 19.11 9.13
CA ILE A 473 1.51 17.73 8.72
C ILE A 473 3.01 17.54 8.61
N HIS A 474 3.52 16.50 9.29
CA HIS A 474 4.90 16.00 9.14
C HIS A 474 4.97 14.46 9.27
N SER A 475 6.14 13.86 9.23
CA SER A 475 6.31 12.40 9.16
C SER A 475 5.79 11.61 10.37
N GLU A 476 5.52 12.25 11.49
CA GLU A 476 5.02 11.61 12.73
C GLU A 476 3.49 11.65 12.84
N VAL A 477 2.80 12.44 12.00
CA VAL A 477 1.35 12.43 11.93
C VAL A 477 0.88 11.16 11.25
N ASP A 478 -0.09 10.45 11.83
CA ASP A 478 -0.62 9.20 11.28
C ASP A 478 -1.29 9.37 9.91
N THR A 479 -1.29 8.32 9.10
CA THR A 479 -1.79 8.37 7.71
C THR A 479 -3.26 8.77 7.64
N LEU A 480 -4.10 8.29 8.54
CA LEU A 480 -5.53 8.61 8.55
C LEU A 480 -5.79 10.00 9.11
N GLU A 481 -5.05 10.40 10.13
CA GLU A 481 -5.10 11.78 10.64
C GLU A 481 -4.72 12.79 9.55
N ARG A 482 -3.71 12.50 8.73
CA ARG A 482 -3.35 13.33 7.56
C ARG A 482 -4.51 13.46 6.57
N ILE A 483 -5.17 12.35 6.25
CA ILE A 483 -6.32 12.37 5.35
C ILE A 483 -7.44 13.24 5.94
N GLN A 484 -7.69 13.12 7.25
CA GLN A 484 -8.68 13.91 7.94
C GLN A 484 -8.35 15.40 7.90
N ILE A 485 -7.10 15.78 8.24
CA ILE A 485 -6.64 17.18 8.19
C ILE A 485 -6.84 17.75 6.78
N MET A 486 -6.56 16.99 5.74
CA MET A 486 -6.72 17.44 4.36
C MET A 486 -8.19 17.60 3.95
N GLU A 487 -9.05 16.68 4.36
CA GLU A 487 -10.50 16.86 4.16
C GLU A 487 -11.05 18.06 4.92
N ASP A 488 -10.57 18.28 6.13
CA ASP A 488 -10.99 19.40 6.96
C ASP A 488 -10.51 20.74 6.37
N LEU A 489 -9.33 20.77 5.76
CA LEU A 489 -8.87 21.91 4.95
C LEU A 489 -9.82 22.18 3.78
N ARG A 490 -10.20 21.14 3.03
CA ARG A 490 -11.14 21.25 1.90
C ARG A 490 -12.53 21.70 2.35
N LYS A 491 -13.01 21.17 3.48
CA LYS A 491 -14.30 21.59 4.10
C LYS A 491 -14.26 22.98 4.71
N GLY A 492 -13.08 23.59 4.82
CA GLY A 492 -12.91 24.92 5.41
C GLY A 492 -12.90 24.97 6.93
N LEU A 493 -12.66 23.84 7.60
CA LEU A 493 -12.42 23.81 9.04
C LEU A 493 -11.04 24.40 9.36
N TYR A 494 -10.08 24.25 8.44
CA TYR A 494 -8.80 24.94 8.43
C TYR A 494 -8.68 25.85 7.23
N ASP A 495 -7.93 26.94 7.37
CA ASP A 495 -7.60 27.89 6.30
C ASP A 495 -6.18 27.67 5.78
N VAL A 496 -5.30 27.21 6.67
CA VAL A 496 -3.87 27.05 6.41
C VAL A 496 -3.41 25.66 6.79
N LEU A 497 -2.65 25.05 5.90
CA LEU A 497 -1.92 23.80 6.18
C LEU A 497 -0.42 24.07 6.12
N VAL A 498 0.29 23.79 7.22
CA VAL A 498 1.74 23.93 7.34
C VAL A 498 2.40 22.54 7.27
N GLY A 499 3.48 22.39 6.52
CA GLY A 499 4.17 21.10 6.47
C GLY A 499 5.60 21.15 5.97
N VAL A 500 6.38 20.13 6.33
CA VAL A 500 7.79 20.01 5.89
C VAL A 500 7.87 19.55 4.44
N ASN A 501 7.10 18.56 4.08
CA ASN A 501 7.10 17.96 2.75
C ASN A 501 5.68 17.55 2.34
N LEU A 502 4.91 18.53 1.92
CA LEU A 502 3.54 18.34 1.44
C LEU A 502 3.46 17.64 0.06
N LEU A 503 4.62 17.29 -0.53
CA LEU A 503 4.71 16.72 -1.89
C LEU A 503 4.36 15.24 -1.96
N ARG A 504 4.60 14.49 -0.88
CA ARG A 504 4.56 13.01 -0.92
C ARG A 504 3.15 12.42 -1.01
N GLU A 505 2.10 13.25 -0.94
CA GLU A 505 0.77 12.75 -0.59
C GLU A 505 -0.28 12.81 -1.70
N GLY A 506 0.08 13.04 -2.96
CA GLY A 506 -0.86 12.97 -4.09
C GLY A 506 -2.08 13.91 -3.97
N LEU A 507 -1.92 15.02 -3.24
CA LEU A 507 -3.01 15.91 -2.82
C LEU A 507 -3.64 16.66 -4.00
N ASP A 508 -4.92 16.47 -4.18
CA ASP A 508 -5.76 17.24 -5.07
C ASP A 508 -6.56 18.26 -4.26
N LEU A 509 -6.02 19.48 -4.15
CA LEU A 509 -6.60 20.57 -3.35
C LEU A 509 -6.96 21.75 -4.26
N PRO A 510 -8.10 21.71 -4.95
CA PRO A 510 -8.51 22.78 -5.86
C PRO A 510 -8.82 24.10 -5.14
N GLU A 511 -9.04 24.06 -3.83
CA GLU A 511 -9.34 25.24 -3.00
C GLU A 511 -8.09 26.06 -2.64
N VAL A 512 -6.87 25.50 -2.90
CA VAL A 512 -5.61 26.17 -2.57
C VAL A 512 -5.24 27.20 -3.63
N SER A 513 -5.28 28.47 -3.25
CA SER A 513 -4.90 29.61 -4.11
C SER A 513 -3.48 30.13 -3.84
N LEU A 514 -2.91 29.86 -2.66
CA LEU A 514 -1.56 30.29 -2.30
C LEU A 514 -0.71 29.14 -1.79
N VAL A 515 0.49 29.04 -2.33
CA VAL A 515 1.56 28.22 -1.79
C VAL A 515 2.71 29.10 -1.39
N ALA A 516 3.07 29.09 -0.10
CA ALA A 516 4.20 29.82 0.45
C ALA A 516 5.34 28.86 0.82
N ILE A 517 6.53 29.13 0.31
CA ILE A 517 7.72 28.33 0.57
C ILE A 517 8.70 29.18 1.36
N LEU A 518 8.81 28.90 2.66
CA LEU A 518 9.76 29.59 3.53
C LEU A 518 11.18 29.09 3.29
N ASP A 519 12.16 29.97 3.45
CA ASP A 519 13.58 29.65 3.27
C ASP A 519 13.84 28.90 1.94
N ALA A 520 13.29 29.41 0.85
CA ALA A 520 13.36 28.76 -0.47
C ALA A 520 14.77 28.74 -1.08
N ASP A 521 15.65 29.63 -0.61
CA ASP A 521 17.06 29.76 -1.02
C ASP A 521 18.02 28.83 -0.27
N LYS A 522 17.55 28.10 0.73
CA LYS A 522 18.33 27.08 1.45
C LYS A 522 18.36 25.76 0.66
N GLU A 523 19.25 25.71 -0.34
CA GLU A 523 19.37 24.52 -1.18
C GLU A 523 19.55 23.24 -0.38
N GLY A 524 18.84 22.16 -0.78
CA GLY A 524 18.85 20.87 -0.17
C GLY A 524 17.72 20.01 -0.74
N PHE A 525 17.55 18.82 -0.22
CA PHE A 525 16.56 17.84 -0.69
C PHE A 525 15.11 18.38 -0.74
N LEU A 526 14.74 19.33 0.16
CA LEU A 526 13.42 19.95 0.21
C LEU A 526 13.28 21.21 -0.63
N ARG A 527 14.37 21.72 -1.20
CA ARG A 527 14.43 22.98 -1.96
C ARG A 527 15.15 22.79 -3.30
N ASP A 528 15.25 21.56 -3.78
CA ASP A 528 15.72 21.27 -5.13
C ASP A 528 14.65 21.65 -6.18
N TYR A 529 15.05 21.69 -7.43
CA TYR A 529 14.16 22.03 -8.55
C TYR A 529 12.88 21.20 -8.58
N ARG A 530 12.96 19.88 -8.29
CA ARG A 530 11.80 18.99 -8.34
C ARG A 530 10.83 19.30 -7.21
N SER A 531 11.35 19.41 -5.99
CA SER A 531 10.57 19.74 -4.79
C SER A 531 9.85 21.08 -4.95
N LEU A 532 10.57 22.12 -5.42
CA LEU A 532 10.00 23.44 -5.64
C LEU A 532 8.91 23.41 -6.73
N THR A 533 9.17 22.75 -7.87
CA THR A 533 8.21 22.67 -8.97
C THR A 533 6.94 21.91 -8.58
N GLN A 534 7.07 20.83 -7.82
CA GLN A 534 5.91 20.05 -7.36
C GLN A 534 5.08 20.80 -6.33
N THR A 535 5.77 21.48 -5.39
CA THR A 535 5.09 22.30 -4.38
C THR A 535 4.35 23.46 -5.06
N ALA A 536 4.98 24.16 -5.99
CA ALA A 536 4.37 25.21 -6.78
C ALA A 536 3.14 24.70 -7.56
N GLY A 537 3.24 23.51 -8.13
CA GLY A 537 2.15 22.88 -8.87
C GLY A 537 0.87 22.60 -8.05
N ARG A 538 0.92 22.67 -6.70
CA ARG A 538 -0.27 22.54 -5.85
C ARG A 538 -1.24 23.70 -6.01
N ALA A 539 -0.75 24.91 -6.30
CA ALA A 539 -1.61 26.07 -6.60
C ALA A 539 -2.13 26.08 -8.06
N ALA A 540 -1.69 25.18 -8.93
CA ALA A 540 -2.06 25.17 -10.35
C ALA A 540 -3.50 24.70 -10.63
N ARG A 541 -4.27 24.37 -9.60
CA ARG A 541 -5.69 23.93 -9.70
C ARG A 541 -6.68 25.05 -9.39
N HIS A 542 -6.18 26.17 -8.90
CA HIS A 542 -6.97 27.36 -8.59
C HIS A 542 -6.78 28.43 -9.68
N PRO A 543 -7.85 29.09 -10.18
CA PRO A 543 -7.73 30.13 -11.20
C PRO A 543 -6.79 31.27 -10.80
N ASN A 544 -6.79 31.62 -9.51
CA ASN A 544 -5.95 32.67 -8.92
C ASN A 544 -4.72 32.09 -8.21
N GLY A 545 -4.20 30.96 -8.70
CA GLY A 545 -3.06 30.30 -8.09
C GLY A 545 -1.81 31.17 -8.06
N LYS A 546 -1.19 31.33 -6.88
CA LYS A 546 0.02 32.09 -6.65
C LYS A 546 1.01 31.30 -5.79
N VAL A 547 2.30 31.48 -6.06
CA VAL A 547 3.39 30.92 -5.26
C VAL A 547 4.30 32.05 -4.79
N ILE A 548 4.65 32.04 -3.51
CA ILE A 548 5.63 32.96 -2.94
C ILE A 548 6.82 32.13 -2.46
N LEU A 549 7.99 32.42 -3.02
CA LEU A 549 9.27 31.87 -2.59
C LEU A 549 9.95 32.93 -1.70
N TYR A 550 10.07 32.65 -0.41
CA TYR A 550 10.85 33.51 0.50
C TYR A 550 12.31 33.10 0.43
N GLY A 551 13.17 34.01 -0.06
CA GLY A 551 14.58 33.78 -0.23
C GLY A 551 15.31 35.09 -0.57
N ASP A 552 16.49 35.27 0.03
CA ASP A 552 17.35 36.46 -0.20
C ASP A 552 18.16 36.36 -1.48
N LYS A 553 18.28 35.13 -2.01
CA LYS A 553 19.03 34.84 -3.25
C LYS A 553 18.21 33.90 -4.13
N ILE A 554 18.22 34.19 -5.43
CA ILE A 554 17.63 33.24 -6.40
C ILE A 554 18.68 32.17 -6.69
N THR A 555 18.42 30.97 -6.19
CA THR A 555 19.28 29.80 -6.42
C THR A 555 19.06 29.19 -7.81
N PRO A 556 19.99 28.34 -8.32
CA PRO A 556 19.80 27.63 -9.59
C PRO A 556 18.50 26.82 -9.64
N SER A 557 18.13 26.17 -8.52
CA SER A 557 16.88 25.41 -8.37
C SER A 557 15.65 26.31 -8.48
N MET A 558 15.63 27.44 -7.79
CA MET A 558 14.56 28.45 -7.88
C MET A 558 14.43 28.98 -9.31
N LYS A 559 15.55 29.38 -9.93
CA LYS A 559 15.55 29.90 -11.29
C LYS A 559 14.95 28.90 -12.29
N LYS A 560 15.41 27.65 -12.23
CA LYS A 560 14.89 26.58 -13.10
C LYS A 560 13.40 26.34 -12.89
N THR A 561 12.91 26.40 -11.64
CA THR A 561 11.47 26.30 -11.32
C THR A 561 10.67 27.44 -11.92
N ILE A 562 11.15 28.69 -11.77
CA ILE A 562 10.49 29.88 -12.32
C ILE A 562 10.45 29.82 -13.86
N ASP A 563 11.58 29.51 -14.49
CA ASP A 563 11.69 29.45 -15.95
C ASP A 563 10.74 28.38 -16.53
N GLU A 564 10.72 27.19 -15.94
CA GLU A 564 9.86 26.09 -16.38
C GLU A 564 8.36 26.40 -16.14
N THR A 565 8.03 26.96 -14.99
CA THR A 565 6.64 27.35 -14.70
C THR A 565 6.15 28.43 -15.69
N ASN A 566 6.99 29.40 -16.02
CA ASN A 566 6.68 30.42 -17.01
C ASN A 566 6.52 29.82 -18.43
N ARG A 567 7.38 28.89 -18.81
CA ARG A 567 7.26 28.15 -20.09
C ARG A 567 5.90 27.46 -20.19
N ARG A 568 5.53 26.69 -19.16
CA ARG A 568 4.24 25.97 -19.10
C ARG A 568 3.07 26.93 -19.15
N ARG A 569 3.13 28.00 -18.37
CA ARG A 569 2.10 29.06 -18.33
C ARG A 569 1.90 29.69 -19.71
N SER A 570 2.98 30.08 -20.40
CA SER A 570 2.92 30.65 -21.74
C SER A 570 2.31 29.72 -22.78
N LYS A 571 2.67 28.41 -22.74
CA LYS A 571 2.09 27.40 -23.63
C LYS A 571 0.59 27.25 -23.39
N GLN A 572 0.14 27.21 -22.14
CA GLN A 572 -1.27 27.11 -21.79
C GLN A 572 -2.07 28.35 -22.20
N ILE A 573 -1.53 29.57 -22.01
CA ILE A 573 -2.15 30.82 -22.43
C ILE A 573 -2.34 30.84 -23.96
N ALA A 574 -1.31 30.48 -24.71
CA ALA A 574 -1.39 30.41 -26.16
C ALA A 574 -2.50 29.44 -26.63
N TYR A 575 -2.56 28.25 -26.04
CA TYR A 575 -3.59 27.26 -26.31
C TYR A 575 -5.00 27.76 -25.97
N ASN A 576 -5.17 28.38 -24.77
CA ASN A 576 -6.46 28.91 -24.35
C ASN A 576 -6.94 30.02 -25.32
N THR A 577 -6.04 30.88 -25.76
CA THR A 577 -6.35 31.99 -26.70
C THR A 577 -6.77 31.44 -28.05
N GLU A 578 -6.04 30.46 -28.60
CA GLU A 578 -6.34 29.82 -29.87
C GLU A 578 -7.70 29.12 -29.87
N HIS A 579 -8.06 28.46 -28.77
CA HIS A 579 -9.28 27.65 -28.67
C HIS A 579 -10.43 28.37 -27.95
N GLY A 580 -10.27 29.61 -27.55
CA GLY A 580 -11.30 30.39 -26.83
C GLY A 580 -11.67 29.81 -25.46
N ILE A 581 -10.72 29.17 -24.76
CA ILE A 581 -10.96 28.52 -23.47
C ILE A 581 -10.79 29.54 -22.33
N THR A 582 -11.79 29.64 -21.48
CA THR A 582 -11.70 30.38 -20.22
C THR A 582 -11.33 29.41 -19.10
N PRO A 583 -10.28 29.69 -18.29
CA PRO A 583 -9.90 28.85 -17.16
C PRO A 583 -11.05 28.66 -16.18
N THR A 584 -11.37 27.39 -15.89
CA THR A 584 -12.44 27.03 -14.96
C THR A 584 -11.92 26.16 -13.83
N ALA A 585 -12.32 26.46 -12.59
CA ALA A 585 -11.99 25.65 -11.45
C ALA A 585 -12.65 24.26 -11.56
N LEU A 586 -11.95 23.21 -11.14
CA LEU A 586 -12.50 21.87 -11.03
C LEU A 586 -13.30 21.76 -9.73
N ASN A 587 -14.63 21.71 -9.82
CA ASN A 587 -15.47 21.32 -8.69
C ASN A 587 -15.47 19.79 -8.59
N LYS A 588 -14.47 19.22 -7.92
CA LYS A 588 -14.53 17.81 -7.51
C LYS A 588 -15.30 17.72 -6.19
N ALA A 589 -16.33 16.89 -6.18
CA ALA A 589 -17.00 16.53 -4.93
C ALA A 589 -15.95 16.02 -3.91
N ILE A 590 -16.16 16.36 -2.63
CA ILE A 590 -15.33 15.85 -1.51
C ILE A 590 -15.79 14.42 -1.23
N GLU A 591 -15.67 13.54 -2.21
CA GLU A 591 -15.93 12.13 -2.00
C GLU A 591 -14.62 11.46 -1.60
N SER A 592 -14.59 10.89 -0.39
CA SER A 592 -13.54 9.98 0.02
C SER A 592 -13.55 8.77 -0.92
N SER A 593 -12.38 8.34 -1.36
CA SER A 593 -12.25 7.07 -2.11
C SER A 593 -13.02 5.97 -1.36
N PRO A 594 -13.81 5.11 -2.03
CA PRO A 594 -14.51 3.99 -1.38
C PRO A 594 -13.59 3.15 -0.49
N LEU A 595 -12.33 3.00 -0.88
CA LEU A 595 -11.32 2.30 -0.10
C LEU A 595 -10.92 3.07 1.18
N ILE A 596 -10.82 4.39 1.12
CA ILE A 596 -10.56 5.23 2.31
C ILE A 596 -11.77 5.20 3.25
N ALA A 597 -12.99 5.21 2.71
CA ALA A 597 -14.22 5.06 3.50
C ALA A 597 -14.26 3.69 4.20
N LEU A 598 -13.82 2.63 3.52
CA LEU A 598 -13.73 1.28 4.07
C LEU A 598 -12.70 1.21 5.21
N MET A 599 -11.49 1.71 5.00
CA MET A 599 -10.43 1.77 6.03
C MET A 599 -10.87 2.56 7.28
N ARG A 600 -11.63 3.63 7.10
CA ARG A 600 -12.21 4.39 8.21
C ARG A 600 -13.28 3.62 8.97
N LYS A 601 -14.14 2.88 8.25
CA LYS A 601 -15.18 2.05 8.87
C LYS A 601 -14.55 0.97 9.74
N GLU A 602 -13.55 0.26 9.24
CA GLU A 602 -12.82 -0.76 10.00
C GLU A 602 -12.13 -0.19 11.24
N GLN A 603 -11.48 0.98 11.11
CA GLN A 603 -10.88 1.64 12.27
C GLN A 603 -11.93 2.09 13.30
N ALA A 604 -13.05 2.63 12.85
CA ALA A 604 -14.13 3.04 13.74
C ALA A 604 -14.73 1.83 14.47
N GLU A 605 -14.89 0.69 13.79
CA GLU A 605 -15.36 -0.55 14.38
C GLU A 605 -14.34 -1.10 15.39
N LYS A 606 -13.04 -1.07 15.07
CA LYS A 606 -11.95 -1.46 15.97
C LYS A 606 -11.89 -0.55 17.20
N ALA A 607 -11.92 0.77 17.01
CA ALA A 607 -11.94 1.74 18.10
C ALA A 607 -13.21 1.58 18.99
N ALA A 608 -14.36 1.31 18.38
CA ALA A 608 -15.60 1.06 19.13
C ALA A 608 -15.52 -0.25 19.93
N LEU A 609 -14.85 -1.27 19.41
CA LEU A 609 -14.60 -2.53 20.12
C LEU A 609 -13.62 -2.31 21.28
N GLU A 610 -12.51 -1.61 21.06
CA GLU A 610 -11.54 -1.23 22.09
C GLU A 610 -12.20 -0.40 23.19
N GLN A 611 -13.06 0.55 22.82
CA GLN A 611 -13.82 1.36 23.78
C GLN A 611 -14.80 0.52 24.60
N LYS A 612 -15.51 -0.43 23.99
CA LYS A 612 -16.37 -1.38 24.70
C LYS A 612 -15.58 -2.24 25.69
N ILE A 613 -14.40 -2.72 25.27
CA ILE A 613 -13.49 -3.49 26.15
C ILE A 613 -13.04 -2.60 27.31
N HIS A 614 -12.58 -1.38 27.06
CA HIS A 614 -12.14 -0.43 28.09
C HIS A 614 -13.27 -0.06 29.06
N ASP A 615 -14.48 0.15 28.56
CA ASP A 615 -15.66 0.42 29.40
C ASP A 615 -16.08 -0.80 30.21
N SER A 616 -15.89 -2.02 29.70
CA SER A 616 -16.11 -3.26 30.46
C SER A 616 -15.11 -3.37 31.63
N TRP A 617 -13.86 -2.92 31.44
CA TRP A 617 -12.84 -2.90 32.50
C TRP A 617 -13.13 -1.85 33.58
N LYS A 618 -13.69 -0.68 33.22
CA LYS A 618 -14.13 0.34 34.19
C LYS A 618 -15.24 -0.16 35.10
N SER A 619 -16.09 -1.04 34.60
CA SER A 619 -17.18 -1.67 35.36
C SER A 619 -16.82 -3.06 35.95
N ALA A 620 -15.58 -3.50 35.77
CA ALA A 620 -15.16 -4.81 36.21
C ALA A 620 -15.16 -4.95 37.73
N PRO A 621 -15.53 -6.12 38.28
CA PRO A 621 -15.64 -6.34 39.74
C PRO A 621 -14.34 -6.00 40.49
N TRP A 622 -13.19 -6.22 39.90
CA TRP A 622 -11.89 -5.96 40.51
C TRP A 622 -11.64 -4.44 40.76
N GLN A 623 -12.40 -3.56 40.18
CA GLN A 623 -12.31 -2.12 40.47
C GLN A 623 -12.73 -1.79 41.92
N GLN A 624 -13.46 -2.64 42.57
CA GLN A 624 -13.92 -2.46 43.95
C GLN A 624 -13.10 -3.29 44.95
N TYR A 625 -12.10 -4.05 44.52
CA TYR A 625 -11.32 -4.92 45.38
C TYR A 625 -10.35 -4.12 46.28
N ASN A 626 -10.18 -4.62 47.50
CA ASN A 626 -9.12 -4.15 48.38
C ASN A 626 -7.74 -4.68 47.91
N LYS A 627 -6.63 -4.16 48.44
CA LYS A 627 -5.26 -4.49 48.01
C LYS A 627 -5.03 -6.01 47.93
N LYS A 628 -5.41 -6.80 48.96
CA LYS A 628 -5.20 -8.25 49.02
C LYS A 628 -6.05 -9.02 48.01
N GLU A 629 -7.26 -8.54 47.74
CA GLU A 629 -8.16 -9.14 46.76
C GLU A 629 -7.66 -8.84 45.35
N LEU A 630 -7.16 -7.63 45.12
CA LEU A 630 -6.63 -7.19 43.85
C LEU A 630 -5.32 -7.93 43.51
N GLU A 631 -4.41 -8.13 44.49
CA GLU A 631 -3.21 -8.94 44.30
C GLU A 631 -3.52 -10.38 43.87
N LYS A 632 -4.54 -11.02 44.50
CA LYS A 632 -4.98 -12.36 44.12
C LYS A 632 -5.60 -12.38 42.72
N ALA A 633 -6.38 -11.36 42.39
CA ALA A 633 -7.01 -11.24 41.09
C ALA A 633 -5.96 -11.01 39.98
N SER A 634 -4.99 -10.14 40.20
CA SER A 634 -3.86 -9.88 39.31
C SER A 634 -3.08 -11.16 39.03
N GLU A 635 -2.71 -11.92 40.09
CA GLU A 635 -1.97 -13.16 39.88
C GLU A 635 -2.79 -14.23 39.13
N LYS A 636 -4.09 -14.32 39.37
CA LYS A 636 -5.00 -15.20 38.64
C LYS A 636 -5.09 -14.80 37.16
N GLN A 637 -5.20 -13.50 36.89
CA GLN A 637 -5.27 -12.96 35.54
C GLN A 637 -3.96 -13.23 34.76
N ARG A 638 -2.82 -13.03 35.42
CA ARG A 638 -1.51 -13.35 34.87
C ARG A 638 -1.38 -14.83 34.50
N ARG A 639 -1.85 -15.73 35.35
CA ARG A 639 -1.84 -17.18 35.07
C ARG A 639 -2.74 -17.51 33.88
N ALA A 640 -3.95 -16.94 33.82
CA ALA A 640 -4.85 -17.12 32.67
C ALA A 640 -4.26 -16.59 31.37
N MET A 641 -3.58 -15.43 31.41
CA MET A 641 -2.83 -14.89 30.27
C MET A 641 -1.75 -15.86 29.78
N LEU A 642 -0.94 -16.39 30.69
CA LEU A 642 0.13 -17.33 30.35
C LEU A 642 -0.42 -18.66 29.83
N GLU A 643 -1.57 -19.11 30.34
CA GLU A 643 -2.27 -20.31 29.86
C GLU A 643 -2.87 -20.10 28.46
N ALA A 644 -3.49 -18.95 28.20
CA ALA A 644 -3.96 -18.59 26.86
C ALA A 644 -2.80 -18.49 25.87
N ALA A 645 -1.70 -17.85 26.24
CA ALA A 645 -0.49 -17.77 25.42
C ALA A 645 0.12 -19.16 25.14
N LYS A 646 0.12 -20.05 26.16
CA LYS A 646 0.57 -21.44 25.99
C LYS A 646 -0.34 -22.26 25.05
N ASN A 647 -1.63 -21.93 25.05
CA ASN A 647 -2.62 -22.53 24.15
C ASN A 647 -2.70 -21.82 22.78
N LEU A 648 -1.76 -20.89 22.50
CA LEU A 648 -1.66 -20.12 21.25
C LEU A 648 -2.88 -19.23 20.95
N ASP A 649 -3.71 -18.95 21.95
CA ASP A 649 -4.81 -18.00 21.87
C ASP A 649 -4.27 -16.60 22.22
N PHE A 650 -3.56 -16.00 21.26
CA PHE A 650 -2.86 -14.73 21.45
C PHE A 650 -3.83 -13.55 21.60
N ASP A 651 -5.01 -13.60 20.99
CA ASP A 651 -6.03 -12.54 21.14
C ASP A 651 -6.56 -12.50 22.57
N THR A 652 -6.88 -13.67 23.13
CA THR A 652 -7.27 -13.80 24.54
C THR A 652 -6.10 -13.45 25.46
N ALA A 653 -4.88 -13.89 25.14
CA ALA A 653 -3.69 -13.58 25.93
C ALA A 653 -3.40 -12.07 25.95
N ALA A 654 -3.50 -11.37 24.84
CA ALA A 654 -3.32 -9.93 24.76
C ALA A 654 -4.35 -9.17 25.58
N ARG A 655 -5.65 -9.53 25.47
CA ARG A 655 -6.71 -8.93 26.26
C ARG A 655 -6.51 -9.14 27.77
N LEU A 656 -6.13 -10.36 28.17
CA LEU A 656 -5.87 -10.69 29.58
C LEU A 656 -4.62 -9.94 30.11
N ARG A 657 -3.62 -9.72 29.26
CA ARG A 657 -2.42 -8.91 29.57
C ARG A 657 -2.80 -7.46 29.86
N ASP A 658 -3.59 -6.87 28.98
CA ASP A 658 -3.96 -5.45 29.09
C ASP A 658 -4.82 -5.23 30.37
N GLU A 659 -5.72 -6.15 30.65
CA GLU A 659 -6.50 -6.12 31.90
C GLU A 659 -5.59 -6.33 33.14
N TRP A 660 -4.63 -7.25 33.06
CA TRP A 660 -3.64 -7.47 34.12
C TRP A 660 -2.77 -6.24 34.40
N LEU A 661 -2.30 -5.56 33.35
CA LEU A 661 -1.52 -4.32 33.50
C LEU A 661 -2.31 -3.22 34.21
N LEU A 662 -3.60 -3.08 33.91
CA LEU A 662 -4.49 -2.13 34.60
C LEU A 662 -4.67 -2.49 36.11
N MET A 663 -4.70 -3.77 36.44
CA MET A 663 -4.72 -4.21 37.84
C MET A 663 -3.39 -3.89 38.56
N GLU A 664 -2.26 -4.07 37.89
CA GLU A 664 -0.91 -3.72 38.42
C GLU A 664 -0.78 -2.21 38.65
N ASP A 665 -1.20 -1.39 37.68
CA ASP A 665 -1.18 0.08 37.81
C ASP A 665 -2.02 0.53 39.01
N LYS A 666 -3.18 -0.10 39.21
CA LYS A 666 -4.03 0.17 40.36
C LYS A 666 -3.41 -0.29 41.69
N LEU A 667 -2.71 -1.41 41.70
CA LEU A 667 -1.94 -1.87 42.87
C LEU A 667 -0.84 -0.89 43.25
N GLN A 668 -0.09 -0.38 42.27
CA GLN A 668 0.93 0.65 42.47
C GLN A 668 0.32 1.97 43.00
N ALA A 669 -0.88 2.34 42.53
CA ALA A 669 -1.57 3.52 43.04
C ALA A 669 -2.13 3.36 44.47
N MET A 670 -2.19 2.13 44.99
CA MET A 670 -2.58 1.81 46.38
C MET A 670 -1.39 1.68 47.34
N GLU A 671 -0.14 1.76 46.84
CA GLU A 671 1.09 1.87 47.61
C GLU A 671 1.36 3.30 48.02
#